data_8a9bdd8848c30d97feb56b825425fe04
#
_entry.id   8a9bdd8848c30d97feb56b825425fe04
#
_cell.length_a   1.000
_cell.length_b   1.000
_cell.length_c   1.000
_cell.angle_alpha   90.00
_cell.angle_beta   90.00
_cell.angle_gamma   90.00
#
_symmetry.space_group_name_H-M   'P 1'
#
loop_
_entity.id
_entity.type
_entity.pdbx_description
1 polymer ?
#
loop_
_entity_poly.entity_id
_entity_poly.type
_entity_poly.pdbx_seq_one_letter_code
_entity_poly.pdbx_strand_id
1 'polypeptide(L)'
;MAEFDLDVSDIVDIFKTHLKIENSVKSISHTFLNERYTKRIDYHPYFQRKYVWDNEKASYFIESILLGTEIPPIVLFDNGTKNEVIDGRQRYETIKRFLDNSFALDIKGLKALTNCSGKYYKDLSEKMRNEFIDTKIRVLQFSIVNEPALSLDKEDKTKKEIFKRYNSGIVALKTEEIERAAYINDKLVNNIMNKLESDSQFLQLCQDVFVPRRKQGMELRNKINYILLRIRNVLVMRYIPIQSYASASSKPELVRRYMLLKVEKDPINCVVGELTTVLSALNMIRSVFLKLAPALAENNLLLETLYWGLSIILSKSKDDFNKLNFSNIAQDIINCTQKSVFWTNVSVEKNSLEMVFFSTGSHYYRSIYNRYVFIANYFSEITSIDFSSYLRNKSSFNKVMSQSVIERQYKDFKLSKVDPASATIYDILNDVKANRFIIRPNYQRTEVTDKQKASYLIESILLGIRIPPIFVFKREDNISEVIDGQQRLLSILGFLKKEYKTEEGKMETSRKNGFRLSKLRFLTELNGMDIDEVEQVKPRYYDQILDFQIDIVEIKQSQNPNFNPIDLFLRLNSKPFPIQANSFEMWNAYVSRDYLQKIKECANQYAGKLFKEKDTRMKNEELITMLAYLAYMNRKDKVAPTDSLNIFVRNQKINARFKDKSMITTVLGKLSQIHDDMFFSALDDVEEFIRKLKVLSGNDFSEFNLMISHTYKNTNSRTNQNFYLLWLILKNISLERLMVEKESIFNRIQKIFIKCQNVAEDDFDVESFVQKIMRI
;
A
#
# COMPACT_ATOMS: atom_id res chain seq x y z
N MET A 1 -0.44 22.13 30.41
CA MET A 1 0.24 20.84 30.22
C MET A 1 1.65 21.16 29.85
N ALA A 2 2.61 20.91 30.73
CA ALA A 2 4.01 21.16 30.44
C ALA A 2 4.46 20.26 29.30
N GLU A 3 4.87 20.83 28.19
CA GLU A 3 5.57 20.15 27.13
C GLU A 3 6.85 19.58 27.72
N PHE A 4 6.89 18.27 27.90
CA PHE A 4 8.15 17.57 28.10
C PHE A 4 8.87 17.52 26.76
N ASP A 5 9.61 18.59 26.47
CA ASP A 5 10.59 18.55 25.41
C ASP A 5 11.64 17.49 25.76
N LEU A 6 11.80 16.54 24.84
CA LEU A 6 13.07 15.88 24.64
C LEU A 6 14.15 16.97 24.68
N ASP A 7 15.34 16.60 25.11
CA ASP A 7 16.50 17.45 24.88
C ASP A 7 16.72 17.53 23.36
N VAL A 8 15.90 18.38 22.74
CA VAL A 8 15.84 18.63 21.29
C VAL A 8 17.20 19.17 20.85
N SER A 9 17.88 19.90 21.76
CA SER A 9 19.21 20.43 21.56
C SER A 9 20.23 19.34 21.29
N ASP A 10 20.20 18.20 22.01
CA ASP A 10 21.13 17.11 21.84
C ASP A 10 21.04 16.45 20.45
N ILE A 11 19.82 16.22 19.95
CA ILE A 11 19.64 15.56 18.63
C ILE A 11 19.97 16.53 17.49
N VAL A 12 19.62 17.79 17.60
CA VAL A 12 20.01 18.82 16.62
C VAL A 12 21.54 18.94 16.56
N ASP A 13 22.19 18.90 17.69
CA ASP A 13 23.66 18.96 17.76
C ASP A 13 24.28 17.72 17.12
N ILE A 14 23.76 16.52 17.41
CA ILE A 14 24.21 15.28 16.77
C ILE A 14 24.11 15.36 15.25
N PHE A 15 22.98 15.81 14.70
CA PHE A 15 22.81 15.92 13.25
C PHE A 15 23.72 16.97 12.61
N LYS A 16 23.97 18.09 13.29
CA LYS A 16 24.76 19.22 12.75
C LYS A 16 26.27 19.04 12.92
N THR A 17 26.70 18.42 14.02
CA THR A 17 28.11 18.45 14.42
C THR A 17 28.75 17.08 14.52
N HIS A 18 27.98 16.02 14.81
CA HIS A 18 28.52 14.71 15.11
C HIS A 18 28.22 13.61 14.07
N LEU A 19 27.34 13.89 13.09
CA LEU A 19 26.93 12.90 12.11
C LEU A 19 27.64 13.12 10.77
N LYS A 20 28.51 12.18 10.40
CA LYS A 20 29.10 12.11 9.06
C LYS A 20 28.20 11.27 8.15
N ILE A 21 27.94 11.78 6.95
CA ILE A 21 27.14 11.10 5.94
C ILE A 21 28.02 10.82 4.73
N GLU A 22 28.24 9.55 4.42
CA GLU A 22 28.99 9.12 3.25
C GLU A 22 28.03 8.52 2.21
N ASN A 23 28.09 9.04 0.99
CA ASN A 23 27.40 8.47 -0.16
C ASN A 23 28.41 7.71 -1.00
N SER A 24 28.25 6.40 -1.11
CA SER A 24 29.13 5.53 -1.88
C SER A 24 28.34 4.67 -2.85
N VAL A 25 28.96 4.37 -4.00
CA VAL A 25 28.40 3.49 -5.02
C VAL A 25 29.25 2.23 -5.03
N LYS A 26 28.65 1.09 -4.68
CA LYS A 26 29.36 -0.20 -4.56
C LYS A 26 28.68 -1.24 -5.45
N SER A 27 29.45 -2.15 -6.03
CA SER A 27 28.90 -3.29 -6.77
C SER A 27 28.19 -4.28 -5.83
N ILE A 28 27.27 -5.06 -6.36
CA ILE A 28 26.66 -6.18 -5.64
C ILE A 28 27.76 -7.16 -5.20
N SER A 29 28.75 -7.45 -6.06
CA SER A 29 29.89 -8.31 -5.68
C SER A 29 30.62 -7.78 -4.45
N HIS A 30 30.91 -6.48 -4.40
CA HIS A 30 31.56 -5.89 -3.22
C HIS A 30 30.68 -5.96 -1.95
N THR A 31 29.40 -5.72 -2.11
CA THR A 31 28.48 -5.60 -0.95
C THR A 31 28.07 -6.96 -0.39
N PHE A 32 27.98 -8.00 -1.24
CA PHE A 32 27.39 -9.29 -0.85
C PHE A 32 28.36 -10.47 -0.92
N LEU A 33 29.44 -10.38 -1.70
CA LEU A 33 30.41 -11.46 -1.87
C LEU A 33 31.77 -11.19 -1.18
N ASN A 34 32.04 -9.94 -0.80
CA ASN A 34 33.23 -9.60 -0.02
C ASN A 34 33.01 -9.98 1.45
N GLU A 35 33.65 -11.02 1.93
CA GLU A 35 33.50 -11.53 3.30
C GLU A 35 33.78 -10.49 4.38
N ARG A 36 34.79 -9.64 4.20
CA ARG A 36 35.14 -8.60 5.19
C ARG A 36 34.01 -7.57 5.34
N TYR A 37 33.39 -7.21 4.23
CA TYR A 37 32.30 -6.26 4.21
C TYR A 37 31.00 -6.88 4.75
N THR A 38 30.64 -8.09 4.30
CA THR A 38 29.41 -8.78 4.71
C THR A 38 29.39 -9.14 6.19
N LYS A 39 30.53 -9.51 6.78
CA LYS A 39 30.66 -9.80 8.23
C LYS A 39 30.37 -8.57 9.11
N ARG A 40 30.57 -7.35 8.57
CA ARG A 40 30.26 -6.10 9.28
C ARG A 40 28.81 -5.66 9.11
N ILE A 41 28.05 -6.20 8.15
CA ILE A 41 26.66 -5.78 7.89
C ILE A 41 25.70 -6.52 8.83
N ASP A 42 25.00 -5.78 9.67
CA ASP A 42 23.85 -6.26 10.41
C ASP A 42 22.54 -5.82 9.70
N TYR A 43 21.92 -6.76 9.00
CA TYR A 43 20.64 -6.52 8.34
C TYR A 43 19.44 -7.02 9.15
N HIS A 44 19.66 -7.45 10.40
CA HIS A 44 18.64 -7.86 11.35
C HIS A 44 18.63 -6.98 12.62
N PRO A 45 18.74 -5.66 12.52
CA PRO A 45 18.74 -4.84 13.71
C PRO A 45 17.46 -5.08 14.51
N TYR A 46 17.56 -5.01 15.84
CA TYR A 46 16.52 -5.42 16.78
C TYR A 46 15.18 -4.70 16.59
N PHE A 47 15.17 -3.51 16.02
CA PHE A 47 13.97 -2.68 15.82
C PHE A 47 13.26 -2.93 14.48
N GLN A 48 13.84 -3.68 13.54
CA GLN A 48 13.25 -3.91 12.23
C GLN A 48 12.43 -5.20 12.16
N ARG A 49 11.36 -5.16 11.35
CA ARG A 49 10.52 -6.33 11.01
C ARG A 49 11.32 -7.35 10.19
N LYS A 50 10.91 -8.62 10.25
CA LYS A 50 11.48 -9.71 9.44
C LYS A 50 11.21 -9.50 7.94
N TYR A 51 11.77 -10.36 7.09
CA TYR A 51 11.53 -10.35 5.66
C TYR A 51 10.04 -10.61 5.33
N VAL A 52 9.43 -9.75 4.50
CA VAL A 52 7.98 -9.79 4.21
C VAL A 52 7.63 -9.79 2.73
N TRP A 53 8.61 -9.66 1.83
CA TRP A 53 8.35 -9.72 0.40
C TRP A 53 8.01 -11.15 -0.03
N ASP A 54 6.94 -11.28 -0.83
CA ASP A 54 6.63 -12.51 -1.56
C ASP A 54 7.54 -12.66 -2.79
N ASN A 55 7.47 -13.82 -3.43
CA ASN A 55 8.30 -14.10 -4.61
C ASN A 55 7.97 -13.19 -5.80
N GLU A 56 6.73 -12.72 -5.93
CA GLU A 56 6.32 -11.79 -6.97
C GLU A 56 7.11 -10.47 -6.84
N LYS A 57 7.13 -9.87 -5.66
CA LYS A 57 7.85 -8.61 -5.39
C LYS A 57 9.35 -8.77 -5.44
N ALA A 58 9.84 -9.88 -4.89
CA ALA A 58 11.26 -10.21 -4.94
C ALA A 58 11.74 -10.33 -6.40
N SER A 59 10.96 -11.01 -7.25
CA SER A 59 11.26 -11.18 -8.68
C SER A 59 11.23 -9.86 -9.44
N TYR A 60 10.25 -9.00 -9.16
CA TYR A 60 10.17 -7.67 -9.76
C TYR A 60 11.38 -6.79 -9.41
N PHE A 61 11.84 -6.87 -8.16
CA PHE A 61 13.02 -6.15 -7.71
C PHE A 61 14.30 -6.70 -8.34
N ILE A 62 14.47 -8.03 -8.42
CA ILE A 62 15.62 -8.66 -9.10
C ILE A 62 15.61 -8.32 -10.59
N GLU A 63 14.44 -8.33 -11.25
CA GLU A 63 14.32 -7.88 -12.62
C GLU A 63 14.81 -6.44 -12.81
N SER A 64 14.45 -5.55 -11.88
CA SER A 64 14.89 -4.15 -11.93
C SER A 64 16.42 -4.03 -11.88
N ILE A 65 17.09 -4.85 -11.06
CA ILE A 65 18.57 -4.91 -11.02
C ILE A 65 19.14 -5.46 -12.33
N LEU A 66 18.58 -6.55 -12.84
CA LEU A 66 19.05 -7.15 -14.12
C LEU A 66 18.91 -6.18 -15.29
N LEU A 67 17.87 -5.34 -15.28
CA LEU A 67 17.66 -4.31 -16.29
C LEU A 67 18.55 -3.07 -16.09
N GLY A 68 19.35 -3.04 -15.04
CA GLY A 68 20.24 -1.89 -14.73
C GLY A 68 19.48 -0.66 -14.25
N THR A 69 18.21 -0.80 -13.84
CA THR A 69 17.48 0.31 -13.26
C THR A 69 18.03 0.62 -11.89
N GLU A 70 18.30 1.88 -11.60
CA GLU A 70 18.79 2.26 -10.29
C GLU A 70 17.71 2.01 -9.22
N ILE A 71 18.14 1.40 -8.13
CA ILE A 71 17.29 1.09 -6.99
C ILE A 71 17.51 2.12 -5.87
N PRO A 72 16.50 2.38 -5.02
CA PRO A 72 16.69 3.26 -3.87
C PRO A 72 17.86 2.80 -3.00
N PRO A 73 18.64 3.73 -2.41
CA PRO A 73 19.85 3.39 -1.68
C PRO A 73 19.60 2.49 -0.48
N ILE A 74 20.59 1.68 -0.10
CA ILE A 74 20.63 1.00 1.19
C ILE A 74 21.22 2.00 2.20
N VAL A 75 20.51 2.23 3.29
CA VAL A 75 20.93 3.16 4.35
C VAL A 75 21.51 2.36 5.51
N LEU A 76 22.76 2.65 5.84
CA LEU A 76 23.52 2.00 6.91
C LEU A 76 23.83 3.00 8.03
N PHE A 77 23.93 2.49 9.24
CA PHE A 77 24.48 3.21 10.37
C PHE A 77 25.70 2.44 10.91
N ASP A 78 26.84 3.11 10.91
CA ASP A 78 28.09 2.56 11.46
C ASP A 78 28.18 2.93 12.94
N ASN A 79 28.10 1.92 13.80
CA ASN A 79 28.27 2.07 15.25
C ASN A 79 29.70 1.78 15.71
N GLY A 80 30.67 1.79 14.79
CA GLY A 80 32.08 1.50 15.04
C GLY A 80 32.43 0.01 14.95
N THR A 81 31.53 -0.89 15.31
CA THR A 81 31.72 -2.35 15.22
C THR A 81 31.02 -2.99 14.04
N LYS A 82 29.80 -2.56 13.75
CA LYS A 82 28.93 -3.07 12.68
C LYS A 82 28.25 -1.95 11.93
N ASN A 83 27.88 -2.24 10.70
CA ASN A 83 27.04 -1.41 9.86
C ASN A 83 25.59 -1.96 9.94
N GLU A 84 24.74 -1.32 10.71
CA GLU A 84 23.33 -1.69 10.84
C GLU A 84 22.50 -1.15 9.67
N VAL A 85 21.70 -2.01 9.04
CA VAL A 85 20.82 -1.57 7.95
C VAL A 85 19.62 -0.78 8.54
N ILE A 86 19.59 0.53 8.31
CA ILE A 86 18.51 1.42 8.77
C ILE A 86 17.34 1.37 7.79
N ASP A 87 17.60 1.53 6.48
CA ASP A 87 16.60 1.34 5.43
C ASP A 87 17.16 0.47 4.31
N GLY A 88 16.26 -0.22 3.60
CA GLY A 88 16.62 -1.13 2.52
C GLY A 88 16.82 -2.58 2.95
N ARG A 89 16.42 -2.99 4.16
CA ARG A 89 16.52 -4.38 4.62
C ARG A 89 15.89 -5.37 3.66
N GLN A 90 14.67 -5.12 3.19
CA GLN A 90 13.98 -6.02 2.26
C GLN A 90 14.77 -6.15 0.95
N ARG A 91 15.33 -5.05 0.45
CA ARG A 91 16.19 -5.01 -0.74
C ARG A 91 17.47 -5.82 -0.52
N TYR A 92 18.16 -5.57 0.59
CA TYR A 92 19.38 -6.27 0.95
C TYR A 92 19.14 -7.78 1.06
N GLU A 93 18.13 -8.18 1.82
CA GLU A 93 17.80 -9.59 2.03
C GLU A 93 17.31 -10.28 0.74
N THR A 94 16.62 -9.58 -0.16
CA THR A 94 16.22 -10.13 -1.47
C THR A 94 17.43 -10.43 -2.35
N ILE A 95 18.40 -9.52 -2.45
CA ILE A 95 19.63 -9.74 -3.22
C ILE A 95 20.38 -10.95 -2.65
N LYS A 96 20.58 -10.98 -1.32
CA LYS A 96 21.25 -12.08 -0.64
C LYS A 96 20.56 -13.42 -0.91
N ARG A 97 19.26 -13.52 -0.70
CA ARG A 97 18.46 -14.74 -0.94
C ARG A 97 18.51 -15.19 -2.40
N PHE A 98 18.58 -14.27 -3.35
CA PHE A 98 18.69 -14.62 -4.77
C PHE A 98 20.10 -15.17 -5.08
N LEU A 99 21.16 -14.54 -4.61
CA LEU A 99 22.52 -15.04 -4.72
C LEU A 99 22.69 -16.43 -4.06
N ASP A 100 22.04 -16.65 -2.91
CA ASP A 100 22.02 -17.93 -2.19
C ASP A 100 21.10 -18.98 -2.86
N ASN A 101 20.50 -18.69 -4.01
CA ASN A 101 19.53 -19.56 -4.71
C ASN A 101 18.33 -19.99 -3.84
N SER A 102 17.88 -19.12 -2.93
CA SER A 102 16.79 -19.42 -2.00
C SER A 102 15.39 -19.28 -2.62
N PHE A 103 15.26 -18.68 -3.80
CA PHE A 103 14.00 -18.59 -4.54
C PHE A 103 14.24 -18.49 -6.04
N ALA A 104 13.29 -19.00 -6.83
CA ALA A 104 13.23 -18.83 -8.28
C ALA A 104 12.40 -17.61 -8.64
N LEU A 105 12.70 -16.98 -9.77
CA LEU A 105 11.96 -15.84 -10.30
C LEU A 105 10.52 -16.23 -10.65
N ASP A 106 9.55 -15.50 -10.13
CA ASP A 106 8.12 -15.73 -10.37
C ASP A 106 7.63 -14.93 -11.58
N ILE A 107 6.94 -15.60 -12.49
CA ILE A 107 6.37 -14.99 -13.70
C ILE A 107 5.49 -13.77 -13.41
N LYS A 108 4.79 -13.76 -12.28
CA LYS A 108 3.92 -12.65 -11.88
C LYS A 108 4.71 -11.38 -11.58
N GLY A 109 5.92 -11.53 -11.06
CA GLY A 109 6.82 -10.41 -10.77
C GLY A 109 7.58 -9.90 -11.99
N LEU A 110 7.75 -10.72 -13.04
CA LEU A 110 8.52 -10.36 -14.22
C LEU A 110 7.66 -9.58 -15.22
N LYS A 111 8.13 -8.42 -15.67
CA LYS A 111 7.45 -7.54 -16.64
C LYS A 111 8.12 -7.55 -18.00
N ALA A 112 9.45 -7.62 -18.03
CA ALA A 112 10.27 -7.61 -19.23
C ALA A 112 11.00 -8.93 -19.46
N LEU A 113 11.57 -9.53 -18.41
CA LEU A 113 12.40 -10.73 -18.49
C LEU A 113 11.58 -12.01 -18.20
N THR A 114 10.43 -12.17 -18.85
CA THR A 114 9.54 -13.30 -18.65
C THR A 114 10.17 -14.66 -18.95
N ASN A 115 11.19 -14.69 -19.82
CA ASN A 115 12.00 -15.87 -20.12
C ASN A 115 12.91 -16.32 -18.94
N CYS A 116 13.05 -15.49 -17.92
CA CYS A 116 13.75 -15.83 -16.68
C CYS A 116 12.82 -16.46 -15.62
N SER A 117 11.54 -16.66 -15.92
CA SER A 117 10.60 -17.33 -15.02
C SER A 117 11.07 -18.73 -14.63
N GLY A 118 10.96 -19.05 -13.35
CA GLY A 118 11.38 -20.34 -12.79
C GLY A 118 12.88 -20.49 -12.60
N LYS A 119 13.69 -19.51 -12.99
CA LYS A 119 15.16 -19.56 -12.86
C LYS A 119 15.61 -19.04 -11.50
N TYR A 120 16.54 -19.77 -10.90
CA TYR A 120 17.37 -19.30 -9.79
C TYR A 120 18.56 -18.49 -10.32
N TYR A 121 19.32 -17.84 -9.45
CA TYR A 121 20.53 -17.12 -9.85
C TYR A 121 21.51 -18.01 -10.63
N LYS A 122 21.74 -19.24 -10.16
CA LYS A 122 22.63 -20.23 -10.83
C LYS A 122 22.16 -20.60 -12.23
N ASP A 123 20.86 -20.53 -12.53
CA ASP A 123 20.27 -20.92 -13.82
C ASP A 123 20.27 -19.79 -14.85
N LEU A 124 20.67 -18.57 -14.44
CA LEU A 124 20.88 -17.46 -15.37
C LEU A 124 22.11 -17.71 -16.26
N SER A 125 22.10 -17.13 -17.45
CA SER A 125 23.31 -17.17 -18.31
C SER A 125 24.50 -16.51 -17.59
N GLU A 126 25.71 -16.96 -17.91
CA GLU A 126 26.94 -16.41 -17.33
C GLU A 126 27.00 -14.88 -17.49
N LYS A 127 26.65 -14.39 -18.66
CA LYS A 127 26.57 -12.96 -18.94
C LYS A 127 25.62 -12.25 -17.95
N MET A 128 24.41 -12.77 -17.75
CA MET A 128 23.43 -12.15 -16.81
C MET A 128 23.91 -12.23 -15.37
N ARG A 129 24.57 -13.32 -14.96
CA ARG A 129 25.14 -13.42 -13.62
C ARG A 129 26.22 -12.39 -13.39
N ASN A 130 27.15 -12.24 -14.32
CA ASN A 130 28.23 -11.25 -14.24
C ASN A 130 27.67 -9.82 -14.21
N GLU A 131 26.72 -9.51 -15.08
CA GLU A 131 26.05 -8.21 -15.09
C GLU A 131 25.31 -7.93 -13.78
N PHE A 132 24.69 -8.93 -13.18
CA PHE A 132 24.00 -8.80 -11.90
C PHE A 132 24.97 -8.43 -10.76
N ILE A 133 26.07 -9.14 -10.62
CA ILE A 133 27.06 -8.88 -9.55
C ILE A 133 27.84 -7.59 -9.77
N ASP A 134 27.99 -7.14 -11.03
CA ASP A 134 28.65 -5.88 -11.37
C ASP A 134 27.71 -4.66 -11.22
N THR A 135 26.39 -4.90 -11.09
CA THR A 135 25.41 -3.82 -10.89
C THR A 135 25.78 -3.03 -9.64
N LYS A 136 25.82 -1.72 -9.82
CA LYS A 136 26.16 -0.77 -8.75
C LYS A 136 24.91 -0.39 -7.97
N ILE A 137 25.03 -0.39 -6.66
CA ILE A 137 24.01 0.05 -5.72
C ILE A 137 24.52 1.21 -4.88
N ARG A 138 23.65 2.17 -4.58
CA ARG A 138 23.99 3.27 -3.67
C ARG A 138 23.90 2.81 -2.23
N VAL A 139 24.91 3.19 -1.45
CA VAL A 139 24.97 2.97 -0.01
C VAL A 139 25.17 4.32 0.66
N LEU A 140 24.21 4.72 1.48
CA LEU A 140 24.31 5.87 2.35
C LEU A 140 24.70 5.38 3.73
N GLN A 141 25.86 5.76 4.19
CA GLN A 141 26.38 5.38 5.50
C GLN A 141 26.41 6.59 6.43
N PHE A 142 25.73 6.46 7.55
CA PHE A 142 25.77 7.41 8.65
C PHE A 142 26.73 6.89 9.71
N SER A 143 27.65 7.72 10.16
CA SER A 143 28.60 7.40 11.22
C SER A 143 28.76 8.55 12.20
N ILE A 144 29.02 8.24 13.43
CA ILE A 144 29.30 9.24 14.46
C ILE A 144 30.81 9.52 14.45
N VAL A 145 31.18 10.79 14.34
CA VAL A 145 32.57 11.20 14.07
C VAL A 145 33.31 11.72 15.28
N ASN A 146 32.62 12.09 16.37
CA ASN A 146 33.24 12.73 17.51
C ASN A 146 33.04 11.93 18.80
N GLU A 147 34.06 11.96 19.67
CA GLU A 147 33.95 11.47 21.02
C GLU A 147 33.42 12.57 21.98
N PRO A 148 32.70 12.17 23.04
CA PRO A 148 32.48 10.82 23.48
C PRO A 148 31.44 10.08 22.64
N ALA A 149 31.55 8.72 22.61
CA ALA A 149 30.55 7.87 21.95
C ALA A 149 29.15 8.17 22.51
N LEU A 150 28.14 8.19 21.60
CA LEU A 150 26.76 8.39 22.03
C LEU A 150 26.32 7.26 22.97
N SER A 151 25.51 7.59 23.95
CA SER A 151 24.81 6.57 24.72
C SER A 151 23.93 5.73 23.78
N LEU A 152 23.72 4.46 24.12
CA LEU A 152 22.90 3.54 23.30
C LEU A 152 21.51 4.11 23.01
N ASP A 153 20.93 4.86 23.94
CA ASP A 153 19.62 5.51 23.77
C ASP A 153 19.67 6.64 22.74
N LYS A 154 20.68 7.51 22.80
CA LYS A 154 20.88 8.60 21.82
C LYS A 154 21.17 8.05 20.42
N GLU A 155 21.94 6.97 20.33
CA GLU A 155 22.21 6.26 19.09
C GLU A 155 20.93 5.67 18.48
N ASP A 156 20.12 4.96 19.27
CA ASP A 156 18.85 4.38 18.82
C ASP A 156 17.82 5.46 18.39
N LYS A 157 17.77 6.58 19.10
CA LYS A 157 16.93 7.73 18.70
C LYS A 157 17.38 8.28 17.35
N THR A 158 18.68 8.45 17.16
CA THR A 158 19.27 8.95 15.90
C THR A 158 18.95 8.01 14.74
N LYS A 159 19.14 6.70 14.90
CA LYS A 159 18.82 5.67 13.89
C LYS A 159 17.35 5.72 13.49
N LYS A 160 16.45 5.79 14.45
CA LYS A 160 14.99 5.83 14.19
C LYS A 160 14.55 7.12 13.53
N GLU A 161 15.18 8.26 13.87
CA GLU A 161 14.87 9.52 13.20
C GLU A 161 15.34 9.51 11.74
N ILE A 162 16.53 8.98 11.45
CA ILE A 162 17.01 8.76 10.08
C ILE A 162 16.01 7.88 9.31
N PHE A 163 15.64 6.74 9.88
CA PHE A 163 14.66 5.83 9.27
C PHE A 163 13.33 6.54 8.96
N LYS A 164 12.80 7.29 9.91
CA LYS A 164 11.54 8.01 9.77
C LYS A 164 11.60 9.06 8.67
N ARG A 165 12.68 9.83 8.58
CA ARG A 165 12.84 10.89 7.57
C ARG A 165 12.98 10.33 6.17
N TYR A 166 13.74 9.25 5.99
CA TYR A 166 13.86 8.56 4.70
C TYR A 166 12.53 8.00 4.21
N ASN A 167 11.67 7.53 5.11
CA ASN A 167 10.38 6.94 4.76
C ASN A 167 9.21 7.96 4.71
N SER A 168 9.30 9.10 5.39
CA SER A 168 8.22 10.09 5.49
C SER A 168 7.94 10.87 4.20
N GLY A 169 8.97 11.05 3.36
CA GLY A 169 8.88 11.80 2.11
C GLY A 169 8.13 11.10 0.97
N ILE A 170 7.65 9.87 1.19
CA ILE A 170 7.11 9.03 0.14
C ILE A 170 5.60 8.86 0.31
N VAL A 171 4.85 9.43 -0.63
CA VAL A 171 3.39 9.21 -0.74
C VAL A 171 3.16 8.19 -1.85
N ALA A 172 2.59 7.02 -1.49
CA ALA A 172 2.26 6.00 -2.49
C ALA A 172 1.29 6.54 -3.54
N LEU A 173 1.50 6.12 -4.79
CA LEU A 173 0.54 6.40 -5.85
C LEU A 173 -0.77 5.64 -5.60
N LYS A 174 -1.88 6.29 -5.91
CA LYS A 174 -3.19 5.61 -6.00
C LYS A 174 -3.23 4.76 -7.27
N THR A 175 -4.03 3.70 -7.25
CA THR A 175 -4.22 2.82 -8.42
C THR A 175 -4.58 3.61 -9.67
N GLU A 176 -5.44 4.63 -9.56
CA GLU A 176 -5.85 5.49 -10.67
C GLU A 176 -4.66 6.29 -11.27
N GLU A 177 -3.71 6.70 -10.45
CA GLU A 177 -2.52 7.44 -10.88
C GLU A 177 -1.52 6.54 -11.61
N ILE A 178 -1.34 5.31 -11.09
CA ILE A 178 -0.51 4.27 -11.74
C ILE A 178 -1.08 3.92 -13.11
N GLU A 179 -2.40 3.71 -13.18
CA GLU A 179 -3.06 3.36 -14.44
C GLU A 179 -3.02 4.51 -15.46
N ARG A 180 -3.21 5.76 -15.01
CA ARG A 180 -3.08 6.90 -15.91
C ARG A 180 -1.70 6.97 -16.55
N ALA A 181 -0.64 6.81 -15.77
CA ALA A 181 0.72 6.80 -16.30
C ALA A 181 0.95 5.62 -17.27
N ALA A 182 0.45 4.44 -16.92
CA ALA A 182 0.64 3.23 -17.73
C ALA A 182 0.00 3.28 -19.13
N TYR A 183 -1.09 4.04 -19.30
CA TYR A 183 -1.88 4.08 -20.54
C TYR A 183 -1.79 5.41 -21.31
N ILE A 184 -0.90 6.32 -20.94
CA ILE A 184 -0.82 7.65 -21.57
C ILE A 184 -0.48 7.59 -23.08
N ASN A 185 0.31 6.58 -23.48
CA ASN A 185 0.70 6.36 -24.87
C ASN A 185 -0.14 5.28 -25.59
N ASP A 186 -1.21 4.79 -24.95
CA ASP A 186 -2.07 3.76 -25.53
C ASP A 186 -3.01 4.38 -26.57
N LYS A 187 -2.90 3.93 -27.84
CA LYS A 187 -3.69 4.49 -28.96
C LYS A 187 -5.19 4.28 -28.80
N LEU A 188 -5.61 3.11 -28.29
CA LEU A 188 -7.03 2.82 -28.07
C LEU A 188 -7.59 3.69 -26.94
N VAL A 189 -6.87 3.78 -25.82
CA VAL A 189 -7.30 4.62 -24.68
C VAL A 189 -7.36 6.08 -25.06
N ASN A 190 -6.38 6.58 -25.81
CA ASN A 190 -6.39 7.97 -26.31
C ASN A 190 -7.54 8.21 -27.30
N ASN A 191 -7.87 7.27 -28.18
CA ASN A 191 -9.02 7.37 -29.06
C ASN A 191 -10.34 7.44 -28.28
N ILE A 192 -10.51 6.58 -27.28
CA ILE A 192 -11.69 6.59 -26.41
C ILE A 192 -11.75 7.90 -25.61
N MET A 193 -10.62 8.42 -25.11
CA MET A 193 -10.55 9.68 -24.40
C MET A 193 -10.98 10.85 -25.30
N ASN A 194 -10.43 10.93 -26.51
CA ASN A 194 -10.82 11.95 -27.48
C ASN A 194 -12.32 11.87 -27.81
N LYS A 195 -12.87 10.66 -27.94
CA LYS A 195 -14.30 10.47 -28.18
C LYS A 195 -15.14 10.93 -26.98
N LEU A 196 -14.71 10.67 -25.74
CA LEU A 196 -15.38 11.17 -24.54
C LEU A 196 -15.36 12.71 -24.43
N GLU A 197 -14.32 13.36 -24.96
CA GLU A 197 -14.19 14.82 -24.96
C GLU A 197 -14.97 15.49 -26.10
N SER A 198 -15.07 14.83 -27.26
CA SER A 198 -15.68 15.42 -28.49
C SER A 198 -17.12 14.99 -28.72
N ASP A 199 -17.58 13.85 -28.22
CA ASP A 199 -18.90 13.29 -28.43
C ASP A 199 -19.73 13.32 -27.13
N SER A 200 -20.60 14.34 -27.01
CA SER A 200 -21.43 14.53 -25.82
C SER A 200 -22.42 13.39 -25.57
N GLN A 201 -22.92 12.74 -26.64
CA GLN A 201 -23.86 11.62 -26.51
C GLN A 201 -23.12 10.37 -25.96
N PHE A 202 -21.93 10.11 -26.47
CA PHE A 202 -21.11 9.02 -25.96
C PHE A 202 -20.65 9.25 -24.51
N LEU A 203 -20.28 10.48 -24.17
CA LEU A 203 -19.97 10.87 -22.81
C LEU A 203 -21.16 10.64 -21.87
N GLN A 204 -22.35 11.10 -22.27
CA GLN A 204 -23.57 10.92 -21.48
C GLN A 204 -23.89 9.44 -21.26
N LEU A 205 -23.83 8.61 -22.32
CA LEU A 205 -24.01 7.17 -22.24
C LEU A 205 -23.05 6.51 -21.23
N CYS A 206 -21.78 6.89 -21.30
CA CYS A 206 -20.77 6.38 -20.36
C CYS A 206 -21.00 6.86 -18.93
N GLN A 207 -21.45 8.10 -18.74
CA GLN A 207 -21.79 8.64 -17.41
C GLN A 207 -22.99 7.89 -16.83
N ASP A 208 -24.03 7.67 -17.62
CA ASP A 208 -25.23 6.95 -17.19
C ASP A 208 -24.91 5.54 -16.72
N VAL A 209 -24.01 4.84 -17.40
CA VAL A 209 -23.65 3.44 -17.05
C VAL A 209 -22.66 3.37 -15.90
N PHE A 210 -21.60 4.19 -15.90
CA PHE A 210 -20.46 3.98 -15.01
C PHE A 210 -20.40 4.91 -13.80
N VAL A 211 -21.04 6.10 -13.86
CA VAL A 211 -20.90 7.10 -12.79
C VAL A 211 -22.08 7.02 -11.82
N PRO A 212 -21.88 6.53 -10.59
CA PRO A 212 -22.94 6.48 -9.58
C PRO A 212 -23.35 7.89 -9.15
N ARG A 213 -24.60 8.07 -8.68
CA ARG A 213 -25.16 9.37 -8.27
C ARG A 213 -24.26 10.14 -7.31
N ARG A 214 -23.68 9.45 -6.31
CA ARG A 214 -22.76 10.05 -5.33
C ARG A 214 -21.50 10.68 -5.93
N LYS A 215 -21.16 10.36 -7.19
CA LYS A 215 -20.00 10.87 -7.91
C LYS A 215 -20.35 11.84 -9.04
N GLN A 216 -21.60 12.18 -9.23
CA GLN A 216 -22.04 13.09 -10.31
C GLN A 216 -21.48 14.52 -10.17
N GLY A 217 -21.21 14.98 -8.96
CA GLY A 217 -20.56 16.28 -8.69
C GLY A 217 -19.05 16.35 -8.94
N MET A 218 -18.43 15.29 -9.49
CA MET A 218 -17.00 15.33 -9.81
C MET A 218 -16.73 16.30 -10.96
N GLU A 219 -15.56 16.95 -10.94
CA GLU A 219 -15.05 17.71 -12.10
C GLU A 219 -14.99 16.82 -13.36
N LEU A 220 -15.25 17.40 -14.53
CA LEU A 220 -15.33 16.67 -15.79
C LEU A 220 -14.07 15.81 -16.05
N ARG A 221 -12.88 16.36 -15.86
CA ARG A 221 -11.60 15.63 -16.05
C ARG A 221 -11.50 14.39 -15.16
N ASN A 222 -11.88 14.52 -13.90
CA ASN A 222 -11.88 13.39 -12.95
C ASN A 222 -12.94 12.36 -13.31
N LYS A 223 -14.08 12.81 -13.83
CA LYS A 223 -15.17 11.96 -14.31
C LYS A 223 -14.73 11.14 -15.53
N ILE A 224 -14.09 11.76 -16.53
CA ILE A 224 -13.52 11.07 -17.70
C ILE A 224 -12.49 10.03 -17.29
N ASN A 225 -11.55 10.36 -16.39
CA ASN A 225 -10.57 9.40 -15.90
C ASN A 225 -11.24 8.19 -15.21
N TYR A 226 -12.28 8.43 -14.43
CA TYR A 226 -13.05 7.36 -13.78
C TYR A 226 -13.73 6.45 -14.81
N ILE A 227 -14.36 7.04 -15.84
CA ILE A 227 -15.00 6.31 -16.94
C ILE A 227 -13.96 5.48 -17.72
N LEU A 228 -12.81 6.04 -18.06
CA LEU A 228 -11.73 5.32 -18.77
C LEU A 228 -11.24 4.09 -17.98
N LEU A 229 -11.09 4.21 -16.66
CA LEU A 229 -10.76 3.08 -15.81
C LEU A 229 -11.79 1.94 -15.94
N ARG A 230 -13.09 2.29 -15.91
CA ARG A 230 -14.19 1.33 -16.04
C ARG A 230 -14.22 0.67 -17.42
N ILE A 231 -14.09 1.49 -18.47
CA ILE A 231 -14.05 0.99 -19.86
C ILE A 231 -12.92 -0.01 -20.06
N ARG A 232 -11.69 0.29 -19.60
CA ARG A 232 -10.56 -0.63 -19.69
C ARG A 232 -10.85 -1.99 -19.05
N ASN A 233 -11.44 -1.97 -17.85
CA ASN A 233 -11.80 -3.20 -17.16
C ASN A 233 -12.81 -4.02 -17.97
N VAL A 234 -13.91 -3.41 -18.42
CA VAL A 234 -14.97 -4.16 -19.11
C VAL A 234 -14.53 -4.67 -20.49
N LEU A 235 -13.73 -3.91 -21.24
CA LEU A 235 -13.22 -4.32 -22.56
C LEU A 235 -12.38 -5.59 -22.49
N VAL A 236 -11.60 -5.77 -21.45
CA VAL A 236 -10.64 -6.89 -21.34
C VAL A 236 -11.25 -8.12 -20.69
N MET A 237 -12.33 -7.99 -19.91
CA MET A 237 -12.85 -9.07 -19.07
C MET A 237 -13.31 -10.30 -19.87
N ARG A 238 -13.79 -10.13 -21.12
CA ARG A 238 -14.15 -11.28 -21.98
C ARG A 238 -12.96 -12.18 -22.36
N TYR A 239 -11.74 -11.66 -22.29
CA TYR A 239 -10.53 -12.40 -22.65
C TYR A 239 -9.86 -13.08 -21.46
N ILE A 240 -10.13 -12.62 -20.24
CA ILE A 240 -9.53 -13.16 -19.01
C ILE A 240 -10.43 -14.23 -18.42
N PRO A 241 -9.97 -15.49 -18.26
CA PRO A 241 -10.73 -16.49 -17.52
C PRO A 241 -11.03 -15.99 -16.11
N ILE A 242 -12.31 -15.94 -15.75
CA ILE A 242 -12.77 -15.29 -14.50
C ILE A 242 -12.13 -15.91 -13.25
N GLN A 243 -11.91 -17.23 -13.25
CA GLN A 243 -11.19 -17.89 -12.15
C GLN A 243 -9.79 -17.32 -11.95
N SER A 244 -9.07 -17.03 -13.03
CA SER A 244 -7.73 -16.45 -13.00
C SER A 244 -7.77 -14.99 -12.58
N TYR A 245 -8.75 -14.21 -13.05
CA TYR A 245 -8.97 -12.84 -12.62
C TYR A 245 -9.28 -12.76 -11.12
N ALA A 246 -10.22 -13.58 -10.65
CA ALA A 246 -10.62 -13.57 -9.24
C ALA A 246 -9.47 -13.91 -8.29
N SER A 247 -8.57 -14.83 -8.70
CA SER A 247 -7.42 -15.28 -7.91
C SER A 247 -6.16 -14.42 -8.08
N ALA A 248 -6.16 -13.43 -9.00
CA ALA A 248 -4.99 -12.63 -9.26
C ALA A 248 -4.61 -11.74 -8.06
N SER A 249 -3.32 -11.72 -7.72
CA SER A 249 -2.74 -10.87 -6.68
C SER A 249 -2.76 -9.38 -7.08
N SER A 250 -2.52 -9.09 -8.36
CA SER A 250 -2.62 -7.75 -8.96
C SER A 250 -3.56 -7.77 -10.17
N LYS A 251 -4.81 -7.37 -9.95
CA LYS A 251 -5.82 -7.24 -11.01
C LYS A 251 -5.48 -6.18 -12.06
N PRO A 252 -5.01 -4.96 -11.68
CA PRO A 252 -4.64 -3.94 -12.66
C PRO A 252 -3.55 -4.39 -13.64
N GLU A 253 -2.55 -5.11 -13.15
CA GLU A 253 -1.48 -5.62 -14.00
C GLU A 253 -1.97 -6.70 -14.97
N LEU A 254 -2.85 -7.58 -14.49
CA LEU A 254 -3.47 -8.60 -15.34
C LEU A 254 -4.31 -7.96 -16.44
N VAL A 255 -5.13 -6.95 -16.09
CA VAL A 255 -5.92 -6.15 -17.05
C VAL A 255 -4.99 -5.51 -18.08
N ARG A 256 -3.93 -4.83 -17.65
CA ARG A 256 -2.96 -4.19 -18.56
C ARG A 256 -2.36 -5.19 -19.54
N ARG A 257 -1.95 -6.36 -19.07
CA ARG A 257 -1.34 -7.39 -19.93
C ARG A 257 -2.30 -7.90 -21.00
N TYR A 258 -3.54 -8.15 -20.64
CA TYR A 258 -4.55 -8.59 -21.60
C TYR A 258 -5.00 -7.47 -22.55
N MET A 259 -5.03 -6.21 -22.10
CA MET A 259 -5.25 -5.06 -22.98
C MET A 259 -4.21 -5.06 -24.11
N LEU A 260 -2.92 -5.07 -23.78
CA LEU A 260 -1.82 -5.08 -24.75
C LEU A 260 -1.84 -6.30 -25.70
N LEU A 261 -2.15 -7.49 -25.19
CA LEU A 261 -2.02 -8.73 -25.97
C LEU A 261 -3.28 -9.10 -26.77
N LYS A 262 -4.45 -8.60 -26.38
CA LYS A 262 -5.73 -9.01 -26.98
C LYS A 262 -6.53 -7.85 -27.52
N VAL A 263 -6.69 -6.78 -26.77
CA VAL A 263 -7.59 -5.68 -27.15
C VAL A 263 -6.92 -4.72 -28.14
N GLU A 264 -5.67 -4.37 -27.95
CA GLU A 264 -4.95 -3.46 -28.86
C GLU A 264 -4.67 -4.06 -30.25
N LYS A 265 -4.79 -5.37 -30.40
CA LYS A 265 -4.63 -6.05 -31.70
C LYS A 265 -5.86 -5.91 -32.59
N ASP A 266 -7.00 -5.61 -31.98
CA ASP A 266 -8.25 -5.44 -32.73
C ASP A 266 -8.34 -4.00 -33.33
N PRO A 267 -8.96 -3.82 -34.48
CA PRO A 267 -9.15 -2.49 -35.08
C PRO A 267 -9.92 -1.56 -34.12
N ILE A 268 -9.37 -0.37 -33.86
CA ILE A 268 -9.89 0.57 -32.85
C ILE A 268 -11.39 0.87 -33.08
N ASN A 269 -11.78 1.10 -34.34
CA ASN A 269 -13.17 1.40 -34.67
C ASN A 269 -14.13 0.24 -34.36
N CYS A 270 -13.67 -1.02 -34.53
CA CYS A 270 -14.45 -2.20 -34.15
C CYS A 270 -14.63 -2.29 -32.64
N VAL A 271 -13.55 -2.09 -31.87
CA VAL A 271 -13.60 -2.10 -30.40
C VAL A 271 -14.52 -1.03 -29.86
N VAL A 272 -14.42 0.19 -30.39
CA VAL A 272 -15.28 1.32 -29.97
C VAL A 272 -16.72 1.12 -30.40
N GLY A 273 -16.97 0.52 -31.56
CA GLY A 273 -18.31 0.17 -32.04
C GLY A 273 -19.00 -0.88 -31.16
N GLU A 274 -18.28 -1.98 -30.85
CA GLU A 274 -18.78 -3.01 -29.91
C GLU A 274 -19.03 -2.43 -28.52
N LEU A 275 -18.10 -1.62 -28.01
CA LEU A 275 -18.26 -0.94 -26.72
C LEU A 275 -19.56 -0.13 -26.70
N THR A 276 -19.79 0.71 -27.71
CA THR A 276 -21.00 1.57 -27.79
C THR A 276 -22.27 0.72 -27.83
N THR A 277 -22.26 -0.35 -28.61
CA THR A 277 -23.42 -1.26 -28.73
C THR A 277 -23.78 -1.91 -27.41
N VAL A 278 -22.78 -2.46 -26.71
CA VAL A 278 -23.01 -3.13 -25.41
C VAL A 278 -23.38 -2.11 -24.32
N LEU A 279 -22.80 -0.92 -24.32
CA LEU A 279 -23.18 0.14 -23.37
C LEU A 279 -24.61 0.63 -23.59
N SER A 280 -25.07 0.73 -24.85
CA SER A 280 -26.47 1.09 -25.16
C SER A 280 -27.46 0.05 -24.63
N ALA A 281 -27.16 -1.23 -24.84
CA ALA A 281 -27.96 -2.34 -24.29
C ALA A 281 -27.98 -2.31 -22.75
N LEU A 282 -26.82 -2.10 -22.14
CA LEU A 282 -26.68 -2.02 -20.68
C LEU A 282 -27.42 -0.82 -20.09
N ASN A 283 -27.44 0.31 -20.81
CA ASN A 283 -28.18 1.50 -20.38
C ASN A 283 -29.71 1.27 -20.44
N MET A 284 -30.20 0.48 -21.41
CA MET A 284 -31.61 0.06 -21.43
C MET A 284 -31.94 -0.81 -20.20
N ILE A 285 -31.13 -1.80 -19.87
CA ILE A 285 -31.28 -2.62 -18.67
C ILE A 285 -31.28 -1.74 -17.42
N ARG A 286 -30.33 -0.84 -17.33
CA ARG A 286 -30.19 0.08 -16.21
C ARG A 286 -31.38 1.02 -16.06
N SER A 287 -32.00 1.45 -17.16
CA SER A 287 -33.20 2.31 -17.12
C SER A 287 -34.40 1.62 -16.46
N VAL A 288 -34.50 0.29 -16.63
CA VAL A 288 -35.51 -0.52 -15.94
C VAL A 288 -35.19 -0.67 -14.46
N PHE A 289 -33.90 -0.93 -14.13
CA PHE A 289 -33.47 -0.96 -12.73
C PHE A 289 -33.74 0.36 -12.00
N LEU A 290 -33.50 1.52 -12.66
CA LEU A 290 -33.78 2.83 -12.04
C LEU A 290 -35.24 3.00 -11.63
N LYS A 291 -36.16 2.40 -12.37
CA LYS A 291 -37.60 2.46 -12.11
C LYS A 291 -38.07 1.47 -11.04
N LEU A 292 -37.54 0.24 -11.08
CA LEU A 292 -38.05 -0.89 -10.30
C LEU A 292 -37.17 -1.28 -9.11
N ALA A 293 -35.86 -1.09 -9.22
CA ALA A 293 -34.86 -1.47 -8.22
C ALA A 293 -33.63 -0.54 -8.27
N PRO A 294 -33.75 0.72 -7.81
CA PRO A 294 -32.67 1.74 -7.96
C PRO A 294 -31.32 1.32 -7.42
N ALA A 295 -31.27 0.47 -6.37
CA ALA A 295 -30.03 -0.05 -5.81
C ALA A 295 -29.24 -0.93 -6.81
N LEU A 296 -29.94 -1.67 -7.68
CA LEU A 296 -29.30 -2.47 -8.73
C LEU A 296 -28.71 -1.59 -9.84
N ALA A 297 -29.39 -0.48 -10.18
CA ALA A 297 -28.92 0.49 -11.17
C ALA A 297 -27.57 1.15 -10.78
N GLU A 298 -27.27 1.22 -9.50
CA GLU A 298 -26.03 1.80 -8.95
C GLU A 298 -24.97 0.74 -8.58
N ASN A 299 -25.29 -0.53 -8.76
CA ASN A 299 -24.36 -1.63 -8.44
C ASN A 299 -23.38 -1.85 -9.60
N ASN A 300 -22.23 -1.19 -9.54
CA ASN A 300 -21.20 -1.28 -10.57
C ASN A 300 -20.73 -2.72 -10.85
N LEU A 301 -20.75 -3.58 -9.86
CA LEU A 301 -20.29 -4.98 -10.03
C LEU A 301 -21.30 -5.78 -10.83
N LEU A 302 -22.60 -5.55 -10.62
CA LEU A 302 -23.63 -6.15 -11.44
C LEU A 302 -23.56 -5.64 -12.88
N LEU A 303 -23.39 -4.32 -13.09
CA LEU A 303 -23.27 -3.76 -14.43
C LEU A 303 -22.03 -4.27 -15.18
N GLU A 304 -20.91 -4.45 -14.50
CA GLU A 304 -19.70 -5.05 -15.09
C GLU A 304 -19.89 -6.50 -15.49
N THR A 305 -20.57 -7.30 -14.68
CA THR A 305 -20.85 -8.72 -15.02
C THR A 305 -21.87 -8.83 -16.17
N LEU A 306 -22.84 -7.95 -16.22
CA LEU A 306 -23.80 -7.87 -17.36
C LEU A 306 -23.08 -7.45 -18.65
N TYR A 307 -22.22 -6.43 -18.59
CA TYR A 307 -21.40 -6.03 -19.73
C TYR A 307 -20.57 -7.22 -20.24
N TRP A 308 -19.92 -7.96 -19.34
CA TRP A 308 -19.12 -9.15 -19.69
C TRP A 308 -19.97 -10.18 -20.45
N GLY A 309 -21.15 -10.55 -19.95
CA GLY A 309 -22.04 -11.51 -20.59
C GLY A 309 -22.51 -11.03 -21.95
N LEU A 310 -23.03 -9.80 -22.04
CA LEU A 310 -23.49 -9.18 -23.30
C LEU A 310 -22.35 -9.07 -24.34
N SER A 311 -21.13 -8.73 -23.93
CA SER A 311 -19.98 -8.64 -24.82
C SER A 311 -19.58 -10.00 -25.42
N ILE A 312 -19.73 -11.08 -24.65
CA ILE A 312 -19.50 -12.44 -25.12
C ILE A 312 -20.58 -12.85 -26.14
N ILE A 313 -21.86 -12.58 -25.85
CA ILE A 313 -22.97 -12.89 -26.76
C ILE A 313 -22.77 -12.14 -28.08
N LEU A 314 -22.52 -10.84 -28.04
CA LEU A 314 -22.27 -10.01 -29.23
C LEU A 314 -21.09 -10.55 -30.06
N SER A 315 -20.01 -10.98 -29.40
CA SER A 315 -18.82 -11.50 -30.06
C SER A 315 -19.02 -12.89 -30.67
N LYS A 316 -19.99 -13.67 -30.18
CA LYS A 316 -20.30 -15.03 -30.67
C LYS A 316 -21.38 -15.03 -31.74
N SER A 317 -22.44 -14.27 -31.52
CA SER A 317 -23.60 -14.20 -32.42
C SER A 317 -24.28 -12.84 -32.31
N LYS A 318 -24.17 -12.02 -33.38
CA LYS A 318 -24.92 -10.76 -33.47
C LYS A 318 -26.43 -10.96 -33.50
N ASP A 319 -26.87 -12.08 -34.12
CA ASP A 319 -28.29 -12.40 -34.23
C ASP A 319 -28.89 -12.74 -32.86
N ASP A 320 -28.19 -13.49 -32.03
CA ASP A 320 -28.64 -13.78 -30.67
C ASP A 320 -28.64 -12.55 -29.81
N PHE A 321 -27.63 -11.69 -29.97
CA PHE A 321 -27.58 -10.39 -29.25
C PHE A 321 -28.78 -9.49 -29.64
N ASN A 322 -29.12 -9.42 -30.92
CA ASN A 322 -30.23 -8.60 -31.43
C ASN A 322 -31.62 -9.14 -31.02
N LYS A 323 -31.73 -10.42 -30.73
CA LYS A 323 -32.97 -11.08 -30.24
C LYS A 323 -33.21 -10.83 -28.73
N LEU A 324 -32.20 -10.36 -27.99
CA LEU A 324 -32.34 -10.12 -26.55
C LEU A 324 -33.35 -9.02 -26.24
N ASN A 325 -34.26 -9.32 -25.33
CA ASN A 325 -35.13 -8.30 -24.73
C ASN A 325 -34.50 -7.74 -23.45
N PHE A 326 -33.88 -6.57 -23.55
CA PHE A 326 -33.15 -5.98 -22.44
C PHE A 326 -34.03 -5.62 -21.22
N SER A 327 -35.31 -5.33 -21.45
CA SER A 327 -36.25 -5.10 -20.35
C SER A 327 -36.55 -6.37 -19.58
N ASN A 328 -36.70 -7.51 -20.29
CA ASN A 328 -36.91 -8.81 -19.65
C ASN A 328 -35.67 -9.22 -18.84
N ILE A 329 -34.46 -8.98 -19.34
CA ILE A 329 -33.21 -9.26 -18.59
C ILE A 329 -33.21 -8.53 -17.25
N ALA A 330 -33.59 -7.24 -17.25
CA ALA A 330 -33.69 -6.48 -16.00
C ALA A 330 -34.74 -7.05 -15.06
N GLN A 331 -35.92 -7.40 -15.58
CA GLN A 331 -37.00 -7.96 -14.79
C GLN A 331 -36.66 -9.32 -14.20
N ASP A 332 -36.00 -10.18 -14.99
CA ASP A 332 -35.57 -11.51 -14.55
C ASP A 332 -34.54 -11.38 -13.42
N ILE A 333 -33.58 -10.46 -13.53
CA ILE A 333 -32.58 -10.23 -12.48
C ILE A 333 -33.24 -9.69 -11.20
N ILE A 334 -34.20 -8.77 -11.31
CA ILE A 334 -34.99 -8.28 -10.16
C ILE A 334 -35.73 -9.45 -9.50
N ASN A 335 -36.38 -10.29 -10.30
CA ASN A 335 -37.14 -11.45 -9.81
C ASN A 335 -36.20 -12.51 -9.21
N CYS A 336 -35.02 -12.69 -9.77
CA CYS A 336 -34.01 -13.65 -9.27
C CYS A 336 -33.45 -13.26 -7.92
N THR A 337 -33.30 -11.98 -7.63
CA THR A 337 -32.88 -11.53 -6.30
C THR A 337 -33.93 -11.87 -5.22
N GLN A 338 -35.17 -12.14 -5.63
CA GLN A 338 -36.27 -12.51 -4.75
C GLN A 338 -36.58 -14.02 -4.71
N LYS A 339 -36.05 -14.84 -5.66
CA LYS A 339 -36.38 -16.28 -5.77
C LYS A 339 -35.13 -17.16 -5.63
N SER A 340 -35.26 -18.19 -4.79
CA SER A 340 -34.20 -19.15 -4.47
C SER A 340 -33.80 -20.15 -5.58
N VAL A 341 -34.51 -20.21 -6.70
CA VAL A 341 -34.40 -21.28 -7.71
C VAL A 341 -33.13 -21.13 -8.59
N PHE A 342 -32.68 -19.92 -8.90
CA PHE A 342 -31.45 -19.67 -9.71
C PHE A 342 -30.13 -19.96 -8.97
N TRP A 343 -30.19 -20.19 -7.71
CA TRP A 343 -29.04 -20.33 -6.84
C TRP A 343 -28.66 -21.78 -6.54
N THR A 344 -29.44 -22.76 -7.05
CA THR A 344 -29.28 -24.16 -6.71
C THR A 344 -27.99 -24.82 -7.24
N ASN A 345 -27.33 -24.22 -8.22
CA ASN A 345 -26.04 -24.68 -8.75
C ASN A 345 -24.81 -23.91 -8.22
N VAL A 346 -25.02 -22.96 -7.35
CA VAL A 346 -23.93 -22.23 -6.67
C VAL A 346 -23.91 -22.73 -5.24
N SER A 347 -22.85 -23.43 -4.84
CA SER A 347 -22.66 -23.99 -3.50
C SER A 347 -22.48 -22.90 -2.42
N VAL A 348 -23.52 -22.09 -2.19
CA VAL A 348 -23.49 -20.98 -1.24
C VAL A 348 -24.79 -21.01 -0.40
N GLU A 349 -24.67 -20.86 0.90
CA GLU A 349 -25.81 -20.78 1.81
C GLU A 349 -26.77 -19.64 1.44
N LYS A 350 -28.07 -19.87 1.53
CA LYS A 350 -29.17 -19.00 1.07
C LYS A 350 -29.04 -17.51 1.47
N ASN A 351 -28.45 -17.22 2.60
CA ASN A 351 -28.32 -15.85 3.15
C ASN A 351 -27.13 -15.05 2.60
N SER A 352 -26.25 -15.66 1.77
CA SER A 352 -25.02 -15.01 1.29
C SER A 352 -25.14 -14.37 -0.08
N LEU A 353 -26.23 -14.59 -0.79
CA LEU A 353 -26.39 -14.21 -2.20
C LEU A 353 -26.94 -12.82 -2.42
N GLU A 354 -27.90 -12.36 -1.61
CA GLU A 354 -28.26 -10.93 -1.56
C GLU A 354 -27.02 -10.09 -1.17
N MET A 355 -26.21 -10.59 -0.25
CA MET A 355 -24.94 -9.98 0.11
C MET A 355 -23.89 -9.99 -1.02
N VAL A 356 -23.89 -10.94 -1.93
CA VAL A 356 -22.88 -11.05 -3.00
C VAL A 356 -22.98 -9.89 -4.00
N PHE A 357 -24.16 -9.44 -4.37
CA PHE A 357 -24.33 -8.27 -5.25
C PHE A 357 -24.36 -6.94 -4.50
N PHE A 358 -24.83 -6.92 -3.25
CA PHE A 358 -25.00 -5.69 -2.47
C PHE A 358 -23.92 -5.45 -1.41
N SER A 359 -23.13 -6.45 -1.01
CA SER A 359 -22.09 -6.25 -0.02
C SER A 359 -20.96 -5.37 -0.55
N THR A 360 -20.73 -4.28 0.15
CA THR A 360 -19.51 -3.48 -0.02
C THR A 360 -18.32 -4.29 0.50
N GLY A 361 -17.30 -4.49 -0.33
CA GLY A 361 -16.04 -5.12 0.10
C GLY A 361 -15.86 -6.60 -0.27
N SER A 362 -16.66 -7.13 -1.15
CA SER A 362 -16.51 -8.50 -1.68
C SER A 362 -15.33 -8.61 -2.68
N HIS A 363 -14.12 -8.38 -2.19
CA HIS A 363 -12.88 -8.55 -2.97
C HIS A 363 -12.36 -9.99 -2.95
N TYR A 364 -13.07 -10.90 -2.29
CA TYR A 364 -12.67 -12.28 -2.14
C TYR A 364 -12.94 -13.08 -3.42
N TYR A 365 -12.04 -14.01 -3.70
CA TYR A 365 -12.10 -14.92 -4.85
C TYR A 365 -13.50 -15.49 -5.09
N ARG A 366 -14.11 -16.12 -4.09
CA ARG A 366 -15.45 -16.75 -4.20
C ARG A 366 -16.53 -15.74 -4.59
N SER A 367 -16.54 -14.57 -3.98
CA SER A 367 -17.56 -13.55 -4.26
C SER A 367 -17.47 -13.02 -5.68
N ILE A 368 -16.25 -12.77 -6.19
CA ILE A 368 -16.05 -12.35 -7.58
C ILE A 368 -16.49 -13.48 -8.53
N TYR A 369 -15.97 -14.67 -8.33
CA TYR A 369 -16.22 -15.81 -9.21
C TYR A 369 -17.71 -16.14 -9.29
N ASN A 370 -18.43 -16.24 -8.18
CA ASN A 370 -19.84 -16.60 -8.12
C ASN A 370 -20.76 -15.62 -8.86
N ARG A 371 -20.43 -14.31 -8.88
CA ARG A 371 -21.19 -13.32 -9.66
C ARG A 371 -21.17 -13.61 -11.16
N TYR A 372 -19.99 -13.91 -11.68
CA TYR A 372 -19.83 -14.25 -13.09
C TYR A 372 -20.47 -15.59 -13.43
N VAL A 373 -20.41 -16.57 -12.52
CA VAL A 373 -21.09 -17.86 -12.69
C VAL A 373 -22.61 -17.65 -12.79
N PHE A 374 -23.18 -16.80 -11.94
CA PHE A 374 -24.62 -16.50 -11.99
C PHE A 374 -25.01 -15.90 -13.35
N ILE A 375 -24.32 -14.88 -13.81
CA ILE A 375 -24.60 -14.22 -15.10
C ILE A 375 -24.35 -15.19 -16.27
N ALA A 376 -23.32 -16.05 -16.19
CA ALA A 376 -23.06 -17.08 -17.19
C ALA A 376 -24.20 -18.07 -17.30
N ASN A 377 -24.70 -18.59 -16.18
CA ASN A 377 -25.82 -19.54 -16.15
C ASN A 377 -27.10 -18.91 -16.73
N TYR A 378 -27.40 -17.67 -16.33
CA TYR A 378 -28.54 -16.93 -16.84
C TYR A 378 -28.48 -16.76 -18.38
N PHE A 379 -27.34 -16.26 -18.90
CA PHE A 379 -27.22 -16.04 -20.35
C PHE A 379 -27.11 -17.37 -21.14
N SER A 380 -26.52 -18.42 -20.57
CA SER A 380 -26.50 -19.72 -21.19
C SER A 380 -27.92 -20.30 -21.39
N GLU A 381 -28.82 -20.05 -20.42
CA GLU A 381 -30.20 -20.49 -20.49
C GLU A 381 -30.99 -19.79 -21.60
N ILE A 382 -30.82 -18.49 -21.77
CA ILE A 382 -31.59 -17.71 -22.75
C ILE A 382 -30.98 -17.65 -24.16
N THR A 383 -29.68 -18.02 -24.33
CA THR A 383 -28.97 -17.93 -25.61
C THR A 383 -28.37 -19.24 -26.08
N SER A 384 -28.36 -20.29 -25.27
CA SER A 384 -27.68 -21.56 -25.53
C SER A 384 -26.16 -21.42 -25.76
N ILE A 385 -25.53 -20.29 -25.40
CA ILE A 385 -24.08 -20.08 -25.51
C ILE A 385 -23.39 -20.70 -24.29
N ASP A 386 -22.32 -21.49 -24.53
CA ASP A 386 -21.48 -22.00 -23.44
C ASP A 386 -20.49 -20.98 -22.93
N PHE A 387 -20.62 -20.62 -21.66
CA PHE A 387 -19.74 -19.70 -20.96
C PHE A 387 -18.60 -20.40 -20.18
N SER A 388 -18.51 -21.72 -20.17
CA SER A 388 -17.57 -22.49 -19.36
C SER A 388 -16.11 -22.12 -19.61
N SER A 389 -15.73 -21.91 -20.86
CA SER A 389 -14.38 -21.52 -21.27
C SER A 389 -13.98 -20.10 -20.82
N TYR A 390 -14.95 -19.22 -20.65
CA TYR A 390 -14.73 -17.85 -20.13
C TYR A 390 -14.62 -17.83 -18.61
N LEU A 391 -15.26 -18.77 -17.94
CA LEU A 391 -15.15 -18.94 -16.50
C LEU A 391 -13.83 -19.62 -16.11
N ARG A 392 -13.44 -20.70 -16.81
CA ARG A 392 -12.27 -21.54 -16.49
C ARG A 392 -11.52 -21.93 -17.76
N ASN A 393 -10.36 -21.35 -17.98
CA ASN A 393 -9.48 -21.73 -19.08
C ASN A 393 -8.00 -21.51 -18.68
N LYS A 394 -7.46 -22.45 -17.90
CA LYS A 394 -6.08 -22.38 -17.41
C LYS A 394 -5.06 -22.44 -18.55
N SER A 395 -5.33 -23.18 -19.61
CA SER A 395 -4.44 -23.29 -20.77
C SER A 395 -4.31 -21.95 -21.50
N SER A 396 -5.44 -21.31 -21.84
CA SER A 396 -5.43 -19.98 -22.46
C SER A 396 -4.75 -18.93 -21.56
N PHE A 397 -5.02 -18.96 -20.27
CA PHE A 397 -4.39 -18.07 -19.31
C PHE A 397 -2.87 -18.25 -19.32
N ASN A 398 -2.37 -19.49 -19.19
CA ASN A 398 -0.94 -19.76 -19.18
C ASN A 398 -0.26 -19.33 -20.50
N LYS A 399 -0.94 -19.54 -21.63
CA LYS A 399 -0.45 -19.09 -22.95
C LYS A 399 -0.28 -17.59 -23.02
N VAL A 400 -1.25 -16.82 -22.52
CA VAL A 400 -1.15 -15.34 -22.46
C VAL A 400 -0.08 -14.91 -21.46
N MET A 401 0.03 -15.57 -20.32
CA MET A 401 1.04 -15.25 -19.32
C MET A 401 2.46 -15.58 -19.76
N SER A 402 2.65 -16.58 -20.64
CA SER A 402 3.95 -16.91 -21.19
C SER A 402 4.35 -16.05 -22.40
N GLN A 403 3.39 -15.38 -23.07
CA GLN A 403 3.72 -14.44 -24.15
C GLN A 403 4.42 -13.21 -23.54
N SER A 404 5.64 -12.93 -24.03
CA SER A 404 6.27 -11.64 -23.74
C SER A 404 5.45 -10.54 -24.43
N VAL A 405 5.06 -9.55 -23.66
CA VAL A 405 4.27 -8.40 -24.17
C VAL A 405 5.03 -7.63 -25.24
N ILE A 406 6.34 -7.75 -25.24
CA ILE A 406 7.24 -7.15 -26.23
C ILE A 406 8.32 -8.19 -26.53
N GLU A 407 8.47 -8.61 -27.77
CA GLU A 407 9.62 -9.35 -28.26
C GLU A 407 10.88 -8.46 -28.30
N ARG A 408 11.05 -7.61 -27.31
CA ARG A 408 12.26 -6.80 -27.15
C ARG A 408 13.33 -7.69 -26.54
N GLN A 409 14.52 -7.63 -27.10
CA GLN A 409 15.66 -8.34 -26.55
C GLN A 409 16.06 -7.71 -25.22
N TYR A 410 16.66 -8.49 -24.32
CA TYR A 410 17.19 -8.02 -23.03
C TYR A 410 18.01 -6.72 -23.16
N LYS A 411 18.75 -6.57 -24.28
CA LYS A 411 19.53 -5.37 -24.58
C LYS A 411 18.71 -4.09 -24.72
N ASP A 412 17.45 -4.19 -25.15
CA ASP A 412 16.57 -3.04 -25.39
C ASP A 412 16.03 -2.42 -24.10
N PHE A 413 16.03 -3.19 -23.01
CA PHE A 413 15.56 -2.74 -21.69
C PHE A 413 16.69 -2.33 -20.75
N LYS A 414 17.92 -2.78 -21.05
CA LYS A 414 19.04 -2.52 -20.16
C LYS A 414 19.48 -1.07 -20.28
N LEU A 415 19.44 -0.35 -19.15
CA LEU A 415 20.07 0.96 -19.08
C LEU A 415 21.58 0.83 -19.23
N SER A 416 22.11 1.50 -20.25
CA SER A 416 23.54 1.39 -20.58
C SER A 416 24.41 2.18 -19.62
N LYS A 417 23.92 3.32 -19.13
CA LYS A 417 24.65 4.16 -18.16
C LYS A 417 23.67 5.06 -17.40
N VAL A 418 23.86 5.12 -16.11
CA VAL A 418 23.20 6.08 -15.23
C VAL A 418 24.29 6.92 -14.61
N ASP A 419 24.28 8.21 -14.88
CA ASP A 419 25.28 9.13 -14.35
C ASP A 419 24.80 9.69 -13.02
N PRO A 420 25.51 9.43 -11.90
CA PRO A 420 25.25 10.11 -10.65
C PRO A 420 25.70 11.57 -10.78
N ALA A 421 24.80 12.47 -10.46
CA ALA A 421 25.07 13.90 -10.41
C ALA A 421 24.59 14.45 -9.07
N SER A 422 25.03 15.62 -8.70
CA SER A 422 24.45 16.40 -7.62
C SER A 422 24.32 17.84 -8.07
N ALA A 423 23.26 18.50 -7.64
CA ALA A 423 23.03 19.92 -7.89
C ALA A 423 22.54 20.59 -6.61
N THR A 424 22.90 21.83 -6.43
CA THR A 424 22.31 22.64 -5.35
C THR A 424 20.85 22.97 -5.68
N ILE A 425 20.07 23.26 -4.67
CA ILE A 425 18.69 23.77 -4.89
C ILE A 425 18.75 25.03 -5.75
N TYR A 426 19.77 25.88 -5.55
CA TYR A 426 19.99 27.07 -6.37
C TYR A 426 20.19 26.75 -7.86
N ASP A 427 21.00 25.73 -8.19
CA ASP A 427 21.21 25.30 -9.58
C ASP A 427 19.91 24.78 -10.22
N ILE A 428 19.15 23.97 -9.48
CA ILE A 428 17.86 23.45 -9.94
C ILE A 428 16.88 24.61 -10.20
N LEU A 429 16.84 25.62 -9.34
CA LEU A 429 16.00 26.81 -9.54
C LEU A 429 16.38 27.59 -10.80
N ASN A 430 17.66 27.70 -11.11
CA ASN A 430 18.15 28.37 -12.32
C ASN A 430 17.75 27.56 -13.58
N ASP A 431 17.86 26.24 -13.54
CA ASP A 431 17.43 25.38 -14.65
C ASP A 431 15.91 25.41 -14.85
N VAL A 432 15.13 25.49 -13.78
CA VAL A 432 13.67 25.70 -13.85
C VAL A 432 13.32 27.02 -14.52
N LYS A 433 13.98 28.12 -14.12
CA LYS A 433 13.81 29.44 -14.75
C LYS A 433 14.20 29.44 -16.21
N ALA A 434 15.27 28.74 -16.57
CA ALA A 434 15.74 28.61 -17.95
C ALA A 434 14.89 27.65 -18.81
N ASN A 435 13.82 27.07 -18.28
CA ASN A 435 12.98 26.06 -18.91
C ASN A 435 13.75 24.79 -19.33
N ARG A 436 14.83 24.47 -18.65
CA ARG A 436 15.63 23.26 -18.86
C ARG A 436 15.25 22.12 -17.92
N PHE A 437 14.30 22.36 -17.01
CA PHE A 437 13.89 21.39 -16.01
C PHE A 437 12.35 21.31 -15.89
N ILE A 438 11.75 20.20 -16.37
CA ILE A 438 10.32 19.93 -16.29
C ILE A 438 10.04 19.14 -15.02
N ILE A 439 9.40 19.79 -14.04
CA ILE A 439 9.10 19.19 -12.74
C ILE A 439 7.86 18.31 -12.83
N ARG A 440 6.87 18.66 -13.67
CA ARG A 440 5.60 17.96 -13.83
C ARG A 440 5.39 17.49 -15.26
N PRO A 441 5.94 16.35 -15.66
CA PRO A 441 5.54 15.67 -16.90
C PRO A 441 4.06 15.28 -16.85
N ASN A 442 3.43 15.20 -18.01
CA ASN A 442 1.99 14.96 -18.15
C ASN A 442 1.50 13.63 -17.56
N TYR A 443 2.36 12.63 -17.47
CA TYR A 443 2.03 11.32 -16.87
C TYR A 443 2.04 11.33 -15.35
N GLN A 444 2.57 12.37 -14.70
CA GLN A 444 2.62 12.45 -13.25
C GLN A 444 1.36 13.08 -12.65
N ARG A 445 1.10 12.75 -11.39
CA ARG A 445 -0.04 13.27 -10.65
C ARG A 445 0.13 14.73 -10.25
N THR A 446 -0.98 15.34 -9.87
CA THR A 446 -0.98 16.65 -9.20
C THR A 446 -0.32 16.56 -7.82
N GLU A 447 0.04 17.70 -7.26
CA GLU A 447 0.63 17.80 -5.92
C GLU A 447 -0.32 17.25 -4.84
N VAL A 448 0.19 16.31 -4.00
CA VAL A 448 -0.57 15.62 -2.95
C VAL A 448 0.09 15.66 -1.58
N THR A 449 1.34 16.15 -1.47
CA THR A 449 2.05 16.25 -0.20
C THR A 449 1.29 17.19 0.74
N ASP A 450 1.06 16.79 1.99
CA ASP A 450 0.47 17.67 2.98
C ASP A 450 1.49 18.67 3.54
N LYS A 451 0.99 19.72 4.21
CA LYS A 451 1.82 20.82 4.76
C LYS A 451 2.83 20.30 5.80
N GLN A 452 2.44 19.32 6.61
CA GLN A 452 3.31 18.78 7.65
C GLN A 452 4.50 18.01 7.04
N LYS A 453 4.27 17.19 6.01
CA LYS A 453 5.34 16.47 5.30
C LYS A 453 6.28 17.44 4.57
N ALA A 454 5.72 18.48 3.95
CA ALA A 454 6.51 19.52 3.33
C ALA A 454 7.40 20.24 4.37
N SER A 455 6.85 20.57 5.55
CA SER A 455 7.61 21.17 6.65
C SER A 455 8.73 20.25 7.17
N TYR A 456 8.48 18.95 7.28
CA TYR A 456 9.52 17.99 7.67
C TYR A 456 10.64 17.84 6.64
N LEU A 457 10.32 17.99 5.34
CA LEU A 457 11.33 18.01 4.29
C LEU A 457 12.24 19.22 4.45
N ILE A 458 11.68 20.42 4.64
CA ILE A 458 12.46 21.65 4.86
C ILE A 458 13.31 21.53 6.14
N GLU A 459 12.74 21.02 7.22
CA GLU A 459 13.51 20.76 8.45
C GLU A 459 14.68 19.79 8.21
N SER A 460 14.48 18.74 7.39
CA SER A 460 15.55 17.80 7.05
C SER A 460 16.69 18.47 6.28
N ILE A 461 16.36 19.35 5.34
CA ILE A 461 17.34 20.17 4.59
C ILE A 461 18.14 21.06 5.55
N LEU A 462 17.45 21.77 6.45
CA LEU A 462 18.09 22.66 7.43
C LEU A 462 18.95 21.90 8.46
N LEU A 463 18.64 20.64 8.73
CA LEU A 463 19.46 19.76 9.57
C LEU A 463 20.62 19.12 8.81
N GLY A 464 20.77 19.39 7.50
CA GLY A 464 21.80 18.77 6.67
C GLY A 464 21.57 17.29 6.37
N ILE A 465 20.36 16.76 6.63
CA ILE A 465 20.04 15.36 6.39
C ILE A 465 19.78 15.18 4.90
N ARG A 466 20.58 14.35 4.24
CA ARG A 466 20.41 14.04 2.83
C ARG A 466 19.03 13.42 2.57
N ILE A 467 18.37 13.93 1.55
CA ILE A 467 17.08 13.42 1.08
C ILE A 467 17.29 12.35 -0.03
N PRO A 468 16.33 11.45 -0.28
CA PRO A 468 16.43 10.51 -1.36
C PRO A 468 16.69 11.18 -2.71
N PRO A 469 17.46 10.56 -3.62
CA PRO A 469 17.82 11.16 -4.89
C PRO A 469 16.60 11.44 -5.76
N ILE A 470 16.73 12.43 -6.65
CA ILE A 470 15.75 12.75 -7.69
C ILE A 470 16.15 12.01 -8.97
N PHE A 471 15.19 11.38 -9.62
CA PHE A 471 15.40 10.70 -10.90
C PHE A 471 14.98 11.60 -12.05
N VAL A 472 15.86 11.78 -13.00
CA VAL A 472 15.70 12.72 -14.12
C VAL A 472 16.00 12.03 -15.44
N PHE A 473 15.14 12.21 -16.42
CA PHE A 473 15.37 11.81 -17.80
C PHE A 473 15.81 13.04 -18.60
N LYS A 474 17.02 13.00 -19.13
CA LYS A 474 17.55 14.07 -19.97
C LYS A 474 17.28 13.77 -21.43
N ARG A 475 16.39 14.55 -22.02
CA ARG A 475 16.00 14.47 -23.43
C ARG A 475 17.17 14.92 -24.35
N GLU A 476 17.06 14.64 -25.64
CA GLU A 476 18.06 15.07 -26.65
C GLU A 476 18.12 16.59 -26.79
N ASP A 477 17.05 17.30 -26.52
CA ASP A 477 16.95 18.77 -26.49
C ASP A 477 17.57 19.40 -25.24
N ASN A 478 18.28 18.62 -24.41
CA ASN A 478 18.85 18.99 -23.12
C ASN A 478 17.83 19.41 -22.04
N ILE A 479 16.55 19.11 -22.22
CA ILE A 479 15.53 19.29 -21.19
C ILE A 479 15.57 18.09 -20.24
N SER A 480 15.63 18.37 -18.94
CA SER A 480 15.59 17.40 -17.87
C SER A 480 14.16 17.23 -17.37
N GLU A 481 13.64 16.01 -17.45
CA GLU A 481 12.27 15.64 -17.03
C GLU A 481 12.33 14.83 -15.76
N VAL A 482 11.63 15.26 -14.72
CA VAL A 482 11.60 14.56 -13.41
C VAL A 482 10.79 13.29 -13.50
N ILE A 483 11.41 12.14 -13.24
CA ILE A 483 10.74 10.83 -13.17
C ILE A 483 10.26 10.54 -11.74
N ASP A 484 11.12 10.75 -10.73
CA ASP A 484 10.76 10.67 -9.31
C ASP A 484 11.39 11.82 -8.53
N GLY A 485 10.71 12.25 -7.47
CA GLY A 485 11.10 13.40 -6.65
C GLY A 485 10.29 14.67 -6.89
N GLN A 486 9.30 14.64 -7.81
CA GLN A 486 8.40 15.76 -8.10
C GLN A 486 7.82 16.40 -6.82
N GLN A 487 7.26 15.60 -5.92
CA GLN A 487 6.61 16.11 -4.71
C GLN A 487 7.59 16.82 -3.76
N ARG A 488 8.84 16.37 -3.74
CA ARG A 488 9.92 16.99 -2.96
C ARG A 488 10.28 18.34 -3.56
N LEU A 489 10.50 18.41 -4.86
CA LEU A 489 10.79 19.66 -5.56
C LEU A 489 9.64 20.67 -5.43
N LEU A 490 8.39 20.24 -5.63
CA LEU A 490 7.22 21.10 -5.46
C LEU A 490 7.09 21.65 -4.03
N SER A 491 7.46 20.86 -3.01
CA SER A 491 7.47 21.34 -1.63
C SER A 491 8.56 22.38 -1.40
N ILE A 492 9.75 22.20 -1.98
CA ILE A 492 10.86 23.16 -1.91
C ILE A 492 10.50 24.46 -2.63
N LEU A 493 10.02 24.35 -3.89
CA LEU A 493 9.61 25.53 -4.66
C LEU A 493 8.46 26.29 -3.96
N GLY A 494 7.48 25.57 -3.42
CA GLY A 494 6.36 26.14 -2.70
C GLY A 494 6.81 26.90 -1.46
N PHE A 495 7.78 26.40 -0.69
CA PHE A 495 8.34 27.10 0.45
C PHE A 495 9.11 28.35 0.02
N LEU A 496 9.94 28.24 -1.02
CA LEU A 496 10.73 29.34 -1.58
C LEU A 496 9.91 30.33 -2.43
N LYS A 497 8.59 30.16 -2.55
CA LYS A 497 7.68 31.01 -3.36
C LYS A 497 8.09 31.12 -4.83
N LYS A 498 8.63 30.02 -5.41
CA LYS A 498 9.10 29.98 -6.80
C LYS A 498 8.06 29.33 -7.73
N GLU A 499 7.96 29.93 -8.92
CA GLU A 499 7.13 29.40 -10.01
C GLU A 499 7.91 28.40 -10.86
N TYR A 500 7.18 27.52 -11.55
CA TYR A 500 7.74 26.60 -12.54
C TYR A 500 6.85 26.52 -13.77
N LYS A 501 7.43 26.14 -14.90
CA LYS A 501 6.70 25.96 -16.16
C LYS A 501 6.24 24.53 -16.34
N THR A 502 4.99 24.35 -16.76
CA THR A 502 4.46 23.03 -17.14
C THR A 502 4.99 22.60 -18.51
N GLU A 503 4.82 21.33 -18.87
CA GLU A 503 5.20 20.82 -20.18
C GLU A 503 4.43 21.54 -21.32
N GLU A 504 3.22 22.04 -21.06
CA GLU A 504 2.41 22.82 -21.98
C GLU A 504 2.84 24.30 -22.07
N GLY A 505 3.88 24.69 -21.34
CA GLY A 505 4.41 26.05 -21.36
C GLY A 505 3.75 27.04 -20.42
N LYS A 506 2.80 26.60 -19.58
CA LYS A 506 2.07 27.45 -18.64
C LYS A 506 2.85 27.62 -17.34
N MET A 507 2.90 28.86 -16.81
CA MET A 507 3.50 29.12 -15.48
C MET A 507 2.53 28.69 -14.38
N GLU A 508 3.02 27.92 -13.44
CA GLU A 508 2.27 27.45 -12.28
C GLU A 508 3.11 27.62 -10.99
N THR A 509 2.42 27.71 -9.87
CA THR A 509 3.00 27.65 -8.54
C THR A 509 2.61 26.33 -7.85
N SER A 510 3.38 25.94 -6.82
CA SER A 510 2.93 24.87 -5.94
C SER A 510 1.58 25.22 -5.31
N ARG A 511 0.72 24.24 -5.11
CA ARG A 511 -0.56 24.40 -4.38
C ARG A 511 -0.34 24.93 -2.95
N LYS A 512 0.85 24.77 -2.40
CA LYS A 512 1.27 25.25 -1.09
C LYS A 512 2.23 26.44 -1.18
N ASN A 513 2.11 27.24 -2.21
CA ASN A 513 2.99 28.38 -2.39
C ASN A 513 2.99 29.30 -1.15
N GLY A 514 4.18 29.59 -0.61
CA GLY A 514 4.35 30.41 0.59
C GLY A 514 3.81 29.77 1.88
N PHE A 515 3.80 28.43 1.98
CA PHE A 515 3.30 27.80 3.21
C PHE A 515 4.19 28.10 4.41
N ARG A 516 3.54 28.21 5.58
CA ARG A 516 4.21 28.37 6.86
C ARG A 516 4.60 27.01 7.44
N LEU A 517 5.80 26.88 7.96
CA LEU A 517 6.30 25.67 8.61
C LEU A 517 5.38 25.28 9.78
N SER A 518 5.15 24.00 9.96
CA SER A 518 4.24 23.53 11.00
C SER A 518 4.64 22.16 11.56
N LYS A 519 4.46 22.00 12.87
CA LYS A 519 4.74 20.77 13.61
C LYS A 519 6.17 20.26 13.40
N LEU A 520 7.14 21.17 13.28
CA LEU A 520 8.55 20.83 13.29
C LEU A 520 8.91 20.18 14.62
N ARG A 521 9.85 19.24 14.58
CA ARG A 521 10.22 18.44 15.75
C ARG A 521 11.46 18.97 16.45
N PHE A 522 12.40 19.53 15.70
CA PHE A 522 13.72 19.95 16.18
C PHE A 522 13.91 21.45 16.07
N LEU A 523 13.56 22.06 14.96
CA LEU A 523 13.66 23.50 14.75
C LEU A 523 12.32 24.16 15.08
N THR A 524 11.82 23.90 16.30
CA THR A 524 10.48 24.32 16.74
C THR A 524 10.28 25.81 16.71
N GLU A 525 11.38 26.59 16.85
CA GLU A 525 11.40 28.05 16.76
C GLU A 525 10.95 28.57 15.37
N LEU A 526 11.04 27.76 14.34
CA LEU A 526 10.60 28.11 12.99
C LEU A 526 9.11 27.78 12.72
N ASN A 527 8.40 27.16 13.68
CA ASN A 527 6.98 26.89 13.51
C ASN A 527 6.18 28.19 13.32
N GLY A 528 5.34 28.19 12.29
CA GLY A 528 4.53 29.35 11.93
C GLY A 528 5.22 30.34 10.98
N MET A 529 6.51 30.16 10.69
CA MET A 529 7.27 31.07 9.80
C MET A 529 7.14 30.60 8.34
N ASP A 530 7.05 31.54 7.43
CA ASP A 530 7.27 31.34 6.00
C ASP A 530 8.74 31.67 5.64
N ILE A 531 9.08 31.60 4.35
CA ILE A 531 10.49 31.78 3.93
C ILE A 531 10.99 33.19 4.16
N ASP A 532 10.16 34.22 4.00
CA ASP A 532 10.58 35.61 4.17
C ASP A 532 10.85 35.90 5.65
N GLU A 533 10.04 35.36 6.56
CA GLU A 533 10.25 35.46 8.01
C GLU A 533 11.49 34.67 8.44
N VAL A 534 11.74 33.50 7.85
CA VAL A 534 12.95 32.70 8.10
C VAL A 534 14.20 33.47 7.65
N GLU A 535 14.16 34.08 6.47
CA GLU A 535 15.25 34.89 5.94
C GLU A 535 15.57 36.10 6.86
N GLN A 536 14.54 36.77 7.38
CA GLN A 536 14.71 37.89 8.28
C GLN A 536 15.29 37.50 9.65
N VAL A 537 14.80 36.40 10.25
CA VAL A 537 15.18 35.99 11.62
C VAL A 537 16.47 35.17 11.62
N LYS A 538 16.67 34.35 10.58
CA LYS A 538 17.78 33.40 10.45
C LYS A 538 18.31 33.36 9.00
N PRO A 539 18.98 34.44 8.51
CA PRO A 539 19.46 34.55 7.12
C PRO A 539 20.25 33.29 6.65
N ARG A 540 21.10 32.75 7.54
CA ARG A 540 21.89 31.56 7.25
C ARG A 540 21.03 30.33 6.87
N TYR A 541 19.80 30.23 7.35
CA TYR A 541 18.93 29.11 6.99
C TYR A 541 18.40 29.23 5.56
N TYR A 542 18.18 30.44 5.07
CA TYR A 542 17.86 30.68 3.67
C TYR A 542 19.00 30.22 2.76
N ASP A 543 20.22 30.61 3.04
CA ASP A 543 21.41 30.20 2.30
C ASP A 543 21.61 28.68 2.36
N GLN A 544 21.45 28.06 3.55
CA GLN A 544 21.54 26.62 3.72
C GLN A 544 20.54 25.85 2.86
N ILE A 545 19.34 26.39 2.66
CA ILE A 545 18.34 25.76 1.77
C ILE A 545 18.83 25.84 0.32
N LEU A 546 19.32 26.99 -0.13
CA LEU A 546 19.79 27.17 -1.51
C LEU A 546 21.05 26.34 -1.82
N ASP A 547 21.98 26.25 -0.88
CA ASP A 547 23.24 25.53 -1.01
C ASP A 547 23.09 24.00 -0.80
N PHE A 548 21.92 23.57 -0.33
CA PHE A 548 21.68 22.14 -0.07
C PHE A 548 21.79 21.32 -1.35
N GLN A 549 22.67 20.31 -1.33
CA GLN A 549 22.90 19.42 -2.46
C GLN A 549 21.88 18.31 -2.52
N ILE A 550 21.23 18.19 -3.66
CA ILE A 550 20.33 17.10 -4.00
C ILE A 550 21.05 16.13 -4.92
N ASP A 551 21.08 14.86 -4.54
CA ASP A 551 21.58 13.81 -5.40
C ASP A 551 20.62 13.60 -6.59
N ILE A 552 21.15 13.61 -7.81
CA ILE A 552 20.39 13.42 -9.05
C ILE A 552 20.86 12.14 -9.72
N VAL A 553 19.92 11.35 -10.18
CA VAL A 553 20.12 10.18 -11.03
C VAL A 553 19.69 10.57 -12.43
N GLU A 554 20.67 10.88 -13.29
CA GLU A 554 20.40 11.31 -14.65
C GLU A 554 20.46 10.14 -15.64
N ILE A 555 19.38 9.95 -16.41
CA ILE A 555 19.27 8.97 -17.49
C ILE A 555 19.21 9.74 -18.79
N LYS A 556 20.26 9.64 -19.60
CA LYS A 556 20.37 10.35 -20.88
C LYS A 556 19.70 9.58 -22.00
N GLN A 557 18.80 10.23 -22.75
CA GLN A 557 18.15 9.65 -23.93
C GLN A 557 19.16 9.19 -24.98
N SER A 558 20.20 9.98 -25.24
CA SER A 558 21.26 9.65 -26.20
C SER A 558 21.98 8.34 -25.91
N GLN A 559 22.05 7.94 -24.64
CA GLN A 559 22.68 6.68 -24.21
C GLN A 559 21.65 5.54 -24.06
N ASN A 560 20.36 5.86 -24.00
CA ASN A 560 19.26 4.94 -23.76
C ASN A 560 18.08 5.23 -24.71
N PRO A 561 18.23 5.07 -26.03
CA PRO A 561 17.23 5.52 -27.01
C PRO A 561 15.87 4.81 -26.89
N ASN A 562 15.86 3.59 -26.38
CA ASN A 562 14.62 2.80 -26.20
C ASN A 562 14.03 2.90 -24.79
N PHE A 563 14.61 3.72 -23.93
CA PHE A 563 14.14 3.88 -22.55
C PHE A 563 12.82 4.67 -22.48
N ASN A 564 11.88 4.15 -21.73
CA ASN A 564 10.61 4.83 -21.44
C ASN A 564 10.62 5.35 -19.99
N PRO A 565 10.62 6.66 -19.75
CA PRO A 565 10.59 7.23 -18.41
C PRO A 565 9.42 6.72 -17.53
N ILE A 566 8.29 6.40 -18.17
CA ILE A 566 7.08 5.91 -17.47
C ILE A 566 7.33 4.54 -16.83
N ASP A 567 8.10 3.66 -17.48
CA ASP A 567 8.39 2.34 -16.90
C ASP A 567 9.22 2.45 -15.62
N LEU A 568 10.19 3.36 -15.57
CA LEU A 568 10.95 3.63 -14.36
C LEU A 568 10.08 4.32 -13.29
N PHE A 569 9.27 5.30 -13.69
CA PHE A 569 8.31 5.94 -12.79
C PHE A 569 7.41 4.91 -12.10
N LEU A 570 6.84 3.98 -12.85
CA LEU A 570 6.03 2.89 -12.31
C LEU A 570 6.84 1.98 -11.40
N ARG A 571 8.09 1.64 -11.75
CA ARG A 571 8.97 0.79 -10.94
C ARG A 571 9.34 1.44 -9.60
N LEU A 572 9.73 2.71 -9.60
CA LEU A 572 10.11 3.43 -8.38
C LEU A 572 8.92 3.62 -7.43
N ASN A 573 7.72 3.81 -7.99
CA ASN A 573 6.51 4.06 -7.22
C ASN A 573 5.73 2.78 -6.83
N SER A 574 6.08 1.62 -7.37
CA SER A 574 5.48 0.32 -7.02
C SER A 574 5.94 -0.17 -5.65
N LYS A 575 5.74 0.64 -4.60
CA LYS A 575 6.14 0.29 -3.24
C LYS A 575 5.16 -0.67 -2.59
N PRO A 576 5.66 -1.72 -1.94
CA PRO A 576 4.79 -2.79 -1.46
C PRO A 576 3.92 -2.44 -0.25
N PHE A 577 4.33 -1.51 0.61
CA PHE A 577 3.60 -1.20 1.86
C PHE A 577 3.88 0.24 2.33
N PRO A 578 3.07 1.23 1.93
CA PRO A 578 3.16 2.56 2.53
C PRO A 578 2.73 2.48 4.00
N ILE A 579 3.39 3.24 4.86
CA ILE A 579 2.92 3.47 6.24
C ILE A 579 1.59 4.21 6.13
N GLN A 580 0.52 3.61 6.65
CA GLN A 580 -0.79 4.23 6.62
C GLN A 580 -0.90 5.33 7.68
N ALA A 581 -1.56 6.43 7.35
CA ALA A 581 -1.95 7.42 8.34
C ALA A 581 -2.83 6.75 9.41
N ASN A 582 -2.66 7.13 10.67
CA ASN A 582 -3.38 6.55 11.81
C ASN A 582 -3.15 5.03 11.98
N SER A 583 -1.94 4.52 11.66
CA SER A 583 -1.55 3.15 11.98
C SER A 583 -0.51 3.15 13.11
N PHE A 584 -0.62 2.14 13.98
CA PHE A 584 0.46 1.78 14.89
C PHE A 584 1.18 0.56 14.31
N GLU A 585 2.47 0.68 14.10
CA GLU A 585 3.32 -0.40 13.66
C GLU A 585 4.59 -0.42 14.53
N MET A 586 4.80 -1.54 15.23
CA MET A 586 5.88 -1.68 16.22
C MET A 586 7.26 -1.37 15.66
N TRP A 587 7.53 -1.75 14.42
CA TRP A 587 8.80 -1.51 13.73
C TRP A 587 9.04 -0.03 13.36
N ASN A 588 7.99 0.80 13.38
CA ASN A 588 8.03 2.24 13.06
C ASN A 588 7.89 3.12 14.32
N ALA A 589 7.62 2.54 15.47
CA ALA A 589 7.48 3.25 16.74
C ALA A 589 8.82 3.33 17.48
N TYR A 590 9.07 4.43 18.17
CA TYR A 590 10.17 4.49 19.12
C TYR A 590 9.75 3.75 20.40
N VAL A 591 10.47 2.69 20.73
CA VAL A 591 10.27 1.91 21.94
C VAL A 591 11.65 1.60 22.50
N SER A 592 11.89 1.85 23.80
CA SER A 592 13.16 1.52 24.43
C SER A 592 13.50 0.04 24.32
N ARG A 593 14.79 -0.30 24.41
CA ARG A 593 15.26 -1.70 24.27
C ARG A 593 14.61 -2.59 25.33
N ASP A 594 14.53 -2.12 26.55
CA ASP A 594 14.01 -2.89 27.68
C ASP A 594 12.52 -3.22 27.53
N TYR A 595 11.69 -2.24 27.13
CA TYR A 595 10.29 -2.50 26.81
C TYR A 595 10.13 -3.45 25.62
N LEU A 596 10.92 -3.22 24.55
CA LEU A 596 10.86 -4.07 23.37
C LEU A 596 11.30 -5.51 23.68
N GLN A 597 12.31 -5.68 24.54
CA GLN A 597 12.77 -7.01 24.95
C GLN A 597 11.66 -7.75 25.69
N LYS A 598 11.05 -7.15 26.73
CA LYS A 598 9.94 -7.74 27.49
C LYS A 598 8.74 -8.09 26.60
N ILE A 599 8.38 -7.19 25.67
CA ILE A 599 7.32 -7.44 24.70
C ILE A 599 7.64 -8.65 23.80
N LYS A 600 8.89 -8.77 23.31
CA LYS A 600 9.33 -9.89 22.46
C LYS A 600 9.39 -11.19 23.24
N GLU A 601 9.85 -11.18 24.48
CA GLU A 601 9.87 -12.35 25.35
C GLU A 601 8.44 -12.88 25.53
N CYS A 602 7.48 -12.03 25.85
CA CYS A 602 6.07 -12.39 25.96
C CYS A 602 5.53 -12.92 24.61
N ALA A 603 5.80 -12.25 23.49
CA ALA A 603 5.36 -12.70 22.17
C ALA A 603 5.91 -14.08 21.80
N ASN A 604 7.19 -14.32 22.03
CA ASN A 604 7.88 -15.59 21.73
C ASN A 604 7.42 -16.74 22.61
N GLN A 605 7.17 -16.49 23.90
CA GLN A 605 6.71 -17.50 24.85
C GLN A 605 5.39 -18.17 24.43
N TYR A 606 4.51 -17.40 23.76
CA TYR A 606 3.19 -17.85 23.35
C TYR A 606 3.02 -18.00 21.83
N ALA A 607 4.14 -17.87 21.06
CA ALA A 607 4.13 -18.08 19.61
C ALA A 607 3.74 -19.53 19.25
N GLY A 608 2.93 -19.71 18.23
CA GLY A 608 2.40 -21.02 17.82
C GLY A 608 1.27 -21.56 18.69
N LYS A 609 1.07 -21.02 19.89
CA LYS A 609 0.02 -21.40 20.84
C LYS A 609 -1.14 -20.41 20.82
N LEU A 610 -0.95 -19.24 21.39
CA LEU A 610 -1.93 -18.14 21.40
C LEU A 610 -1.70 -17.18 20.25
N PHE A 611 -0.45 -16.87 19.94
CA PHE A 611 -0.03 -15.95 18.88
C PHE A 611 0.43 -16.67 17.63
N LYS A 612 0.59 -15.93 16.53
CA LYS A 612 1.08 -16.49 15.27
C LYS A 612 2.54 -16.96 15.42
N GLU A 613 2.81 -18.18 14.98
CA GLU A 613 4.15 -18.75 15.00
C GLU A 613 5.10 -18.02 14.05
N LYS A 614 4.66 -17.80 12.81
CA LYS A 614 5.44 -17.10 11.77
C LYS A 614 4.96 -15.66 11.61
N ASP A 615 5.21 -14.84 12.63
CA ASP A 615 4.94 -13.40 12.54
C ASP A 615 6.15 -12.65 11.97
N THR A 616 6.06 -12.24 10.71
CA THR A 616 7.11 -11.48 10.03
C THR A 616 6.94 -9.97 10.17
N ARG A 617 5.79 -9.51 10.68
CA ARG A 617 5.43 -8.08 10.74
C ARG A 617 5.34 -7.52 12.16
N MET A 618 5.75 -8.26 13.15
CA MET A 618 5.66 -7.89 14.58
C MET A 618 4.20 -7.63 15.02
N LYS A 619 3.22 -8.36 14.48
CA LYS A 619 1.80 -8.18 14.83
C LYS A 619 1.46 -8.73 16.21
N ASN A 620 2.21 -9.73 16.67
CA ASN A 620 2.10 -10.24 18.03
C ASN A 620 2.57 -9.17 19.03
N GLU A 621 3.73 -8.57 18.77
CA GLU A 621 4.29 -7.49 19.56
C GLU A 621 3.38 -6.23 19.53
N GLU A 622 2.79 -5.91 18.37
CA GLU A 622 1.83 -4.82 18.26
C GLU A 622 0.60 -5.06 19.14
N LEU A 623 0.05 -6.27 19.15
CA LEU A 623 -1.11 -6.61 19.99
C LEU A 623 -0.78 -6.48 21.47
N ILE A 624 0.35 -7.05 21.92
CA ILE A 624 0.82 -6.95 23.32
C ILE A 624 0.97 -5.47 23.71
N THR A 625 1.61 -4.69 22.87
CA THR A 625 1.83 -3.26 23.11
C THR A 625 0.50 -2.47 23.18
N MET A 626 -0.46 -2.79 22.32
CA MET A 626 -1.79 -2.15 22.33
C MET A 626 -2.56 -2.48 23.61
N LEU A 627 -2.48 -3.71 24.11
CA LEU A 627 -3.09 -4.11 25.39
C LEU A 627 -2.37 -3.43 26.57
N ALA A 628 -1.04 -3.39 26.57
CA ALA A 628 -0.26 -2.67 27.58
C ALA A 628 -0.58 -1.16 27.59
N TYR A 629 -0.80 -0.55 26.42
CA TYR A 629 -1.24 0.84 26.33
C TYR A 629 -2.60 1.05 27.04
N LEU A 630 -3.57 0.14 26.83
CA LEU A 630 -4.88 0.22 27.52
C LEU A 630 -4.73 0.11 29.04
N ALA A 631 -3.85 -0.80 29.51
CA ALA A 631 -3.54 -0.97 30.92
C ALA A 631 -2.88 0.29 31.50
N TYR A 632 -1.87 0.82 30.81
CA TYR A 632 -1.13 2.00 31.22
C TYR A 632 -2.02 3.24 31.33
N MET A 633 -2.85 3.52 30.33
CA MET A 633 -3.76 4.67 30.35
C MET A 633 -4.77 4.57 31.47
N ASN A 634 -5.23 3.36 31.78
CA ASN A 634 -6.14 3.12 32.92
C ASN A 634 -5.45 3.35 34.28
N ARG A 635 -4.18 2.94 34.43
CA ARG A 635 -3.39 3.15 35.67
C ARG A 635 -3.04 4.61 35.89
N LYS A 636 -2.55 5.29 34.85
CA LYS A 636 -2.02 6.65 34.94
C LYS A 636 -3.10 7.71 35.02
N ASP A 637 -3.98 7.72 34.03
CA ASP A 637 -4.94 8.80 33.82
C ASP A 637 -6.38 8.40 34.19
N LYS A 638 -6.56 7.19 34.73
CA LYS A 638 -7.88 6.55 35.02
C LYS A 638 -8.79 6.52 33.78
N VAL A 639 -8.20 6.57 32.58
CA VAL A 639 -8.94 6.48 31.33
C VAL A 639 -9.50 5.07 31.17
N ALA A 640 -10.80 4.95 31.03
CA ALA A 640 -11.41 3.65 30.81
C ALA A 640 -10.94 3.10 29.43
N PRO A 641 -10.63 1.79 29.31
CA PRO A 641 -10.25 1.22 28.01
C PRO A 641 -11.27 1.48 26.90
N THR A 642 -12.54 1.66 27.25
CA THR A 642 -13.63 2.03 26.35
C THR A 642 -13.49 3.43 25.76
N ASP A 643 -12.77 4.33 26.41
CA ASP A 643 -12.50 5.68 25.89
C ASP A 643 -11.47 5.64 24.76
N SER A 644 -10.56 4.67 24.81
CA SER A 644 -9.55 4.43 23.74
C SER A 644 -10.08 3.54 22.62
N LEU A 645 -11.15 2.77 22.84
CA LEU A 645 -11.73 1.85 21.89
C LEU A 645 -13.05 2.40 21.33
N ASN A 646 -13.24 2.26 20.01
CA ASN A 646 -14.51 2.42 19.34
C ASN A 646 -15.17 1.05 19.18
N ILE A 647 -16.33 0.85 19.82
CA ILE A 647 -17.16 -0.35 19.72
C ILE A 647 -18.37 0.01 18.89
N PHE A 648 -18.61 -0.71 17.79
CA PHE A 648 -19.70 -0.41 16.84
C PHE A 648 -20.16 -1.67 16.13
N VAL A 649 -21.37 -1.65 15.58
CA VAL A 649 -21.89 -2.71 14.73
C VAL A 649 -21.56 -2.42 13.26
N ARG A 650 -21.13 -3.43 12.55
CA ARG A 650 -20.93 -3.41 11.10
C ARG A 650 -21.14 -4.81 10.54
N ASN A 651 -21.95 -4.92 9.49
CA ASN A 651 -22.33 -6.21 8.89
C ASN A 651 -22.88 -7.19 9.95
N GLN A 652 -23.78 -6.72 10.78
CA GLN A 652 -24.43 -7.48 11.87
C GLN A 652 -23.44 -8.05 12.91
N LYS A 653 -22.20 -7.51 12.98
CA LYS A 653 -21.17 -7.95 13.93
C LYS A 653 -20.67 -6.80 14.77
N ILE A 654 -20.47 -7.06 16.05
CA ILE A 654 -19.79 -6.12 16.92
C ILE A 654 -18.31 -6.10 16.61
N ASN A 655 -17.79 -4.90 16.40
CA ASN A 655 -16.39 -4.63 16.13
C ASN A 655 -15.81 -3.75 17.24
N ALA A 656 -14.56 -4.00 17.62
CA ALA A 656 -13.80 -3.17 18.54
C ALA A 656 -12.49 -2.72 17.87
N ARG A 657 -12.24 -1.41 17.81
CA ARG A 657 -11.03 -0.84 17.20
C ARG A 657 -10.53 0.34 18.03
N PHE A 658 -9.24 0.58 18.00
CA PHE A 658 -8.69 1.82 18.53
C PHE A 658 -9.24 3.04 17.78
N LYS A 659 -9.66 4.07 18.52
CA LYS A 659 -10.12 5.36 17.98
C LYS A 659 -8.97 6.07 17.26
N ASP A 660 -7.81 6.14 17.91
CA ASP A 660 -6.60 6.73 17.35
C ASP A 660 -5.36 5.90 17.74
N LYS A 661 -4.77 5.24 16.77
CA LYS A 661 -3.55 4.46 16.94
C LYS A 661 -2.27 5.32 16.95
N SER A 662 -2.32 6.53 16.43
CA SER A 662 -1.17 7.43 16.43
C SER A 662 -0.78 7.87 17.84
N MET A 663 -1.76 7.94 18.74
CA MET A 663 -1.55 8.23 20.16
C MET A 663 -0.65 7.19 20.84
N ILE A 664 -0.76 5.91 20.44
CA ILE A 664 0.08 4.83 20.98
C ILE A 664 1.57 5.14 20.67
N THR A 665 1.87 5.51 19.43
CA THR A 665 3.24 5.87 19.02
C THR A 665 3.76 7.06 19.82
N THR A 666 2.92 8.07 20.03
CA THR A 666 3.30 9.28 20.78
C THR A 666 3.57 8.97 22.26
N VAL A 667 2.68 8.22 22.89
CA VAL A 667 2.82 7.85 24.31
C VAL A 667 4.04 6.95 24.51
N LEU A 668 4.23 5.91 23.68
CA LEU A 668 5.40 5.03 23.76
C LEU A 668 6.72 5.80 23.58
N GLY A 669 6.75 6.78 22.67
CA GLY A 669 7.91 7.63 22.50
C GLY A 669 8.27 8.39 23.78
N LYS A 670 7.29 8.95 24.47
CA LYS A 670 7.47 9.63 25.76
C LYS A 670 7.92 8.67 26.87
N LEU A 671 7.24 7.53 27.00
CA LEU A 671 7.56 6.52 28.02
C LEU A 671 8.96 5.96 27.88
N SER A 672 9.39 5.74 26.65
CA SER A 672 10.73 5.24 26.34
C SER A 672 11.84 6.25 26.68
N GLN A 673 11.51 7.52 26.87
CA GLN A 673 12.47 8.56 27.28
C GLN A 673 12.64 8.62 28.79
N ILE A 674 11.57 8.47 29.54
CA ILE A 674 11.56 8.61 31.00
C ILE A 674 11.72 7.28 31.74
N HIS A 675 11.80 6.15 31.02
CA HIS A 675 11.84 4.80 31.59
C HIS A 675 10.75 4.61 32.68
N ASP A 676 9.50 4.84 32.31
CA ASP A 676 8.36 4.81 33.24
C ASP A 676 8.07 3.37 33.71
N ASP A 677 8.33 3.07 35.01
CA ASP A 677 8.10 1.77 35.61
C ASP A 677 6.62 1.34 35.56
N MET A 678 5.70 2.30 35.48
CA MET A 678 4.27 2.00 35.32
C MET A 678 3.96 1.28 34.02
N PHE A 679 4.75 1.50 32.97
CA PHE A 679 4.58 0.78 31.72
C PHE A 679 5.05 -0.69 31.82
N PHE A 680 6.09 -0.97 32.59
CA PHE A 680 6.45 -2.35 32.94
C PHE A 680 5.33 -3.05 33.70
N SER A 681 4.74 -2.38 34.67
CA SER A 681 3.55 -2.90 35.38
C SER A 681 2.35 -3.13 34.44
N ALA A 682 2.17 -2.29 33.41
CA ALA A 682 1.16 -2.50 32.39
C ALA A 682 1.46 -3.72 31.50
N LEU A 683 2.71 -4.04 31.25
CA LEU A 683 3.12 -5.28 30.56
C LEU A 683 2.86 -6.52 31.43
N ASP A 684 3.05 -6.42 32.76
CA ASP A 684 2.71 -7.50 33.70
C ASP A 684 1.17 -7.75 33.72
N ASP A 685 0.34 -6.72 33.58
CA ASP A 685 -1.12 -6.88 33.40
C ASP A 685 -1.45 -7.68 32.14
N VAL A 686 -0.70 -7.48 31.05
CA VAL A 686 -0.91 -8.26 29.83
C VAL A 686 -0.51 -9.72 30.04
N GLU A 687 0.57 -9.99 30.76
CA GLU A 687 0.96 -11.37 31.10
C GLU A 687 -0.09 -12.02 32.01
N GLU A 688 -0.66 -11.28 32.96
CA GLU A 688 -1.76 -11.78 33.80
C GLU A 688 -3.00 -12.07 32.94
N PHE A 689 -3.33 -11.22 31.99
CA PHE A 689 -4.41 -11.46 31.04
C PHE A 689 -4.19 -12.75 30.24
N ILE A 690 -2.96 -12.99 29.76
CA ILE A 690 -2.63 -14.22 29.03
C ILE A 690 -2.75 -15.45 29.97
N ARG A 691 -2.34 -15.33 31.23
CA ARG A 691 -2.56 -16.38 32.24
C ARG A 691 -4.04 -16.68 32.46
N LYS A 692 -4.90 -15.65 32.50
CA LYS A 692 -6.36 -15.82 32.57
C LYS A 692 -6.90 -16.56 31.34
N LEU A 693 -6.43 -16.21 30.14
CA LEU A 693 -6.80 -16.94 28.91
C LEU A 693 -6.33 -18.40 28.95
N LYS A 694 -5.14 -18.67 29.52
CA LYS A 694 -4.60 -20.02 29.68
C LYS A 694 -5.44 -20.87 30.64
N VAL A 695 -5.90 -20.30 31.74
CA VAL A 695 -6.83 -20.97 32.70
C VAL A 695 -8.12 -21.33 31.98
N LEU A 696 -8.70 -20.43 31.20
CA LEU A 696 -9.96 -20.65 30.50
C LEU A 696 -9.86 -21.67 29.38
N SER A 697 -8.82 -21.58 28.56
CA SER A 697 -8.75 -22.31 27.29
C SER A 697 -7.73 -23.47 27.28
N GLY A 698 -7.20 -23.85 28.43
CA GLY A 698 -6.19 -24.91 28.55
C GLY A 698 -4.75 -24.41 28.40
N ASN A 699 -3.79 -25.23 28.86
CA ASN A 699 -2.37 -24.88 28.89
C ASN A 699 -1.76 -24.56 27.50
N ASP A 700 -2.31 -25.13 26.47
CA ASP A 700 -1.94 -24.97 25.06
C ASP A 700 -2.88 -24.06 24.25
N PHE A 701 -3.88 -23.45 24.93
CA PHE A 701 -4.94 -22.64 24.33
C PHE A 701 -5.79 -23.40 23.28
N SER A 702 -5.90 -24.73 23.43
CA SER A 702 -6.66 -25.58 22.49
C SER A 702 -8.16 -25.22 22.44
N GLU A 703 -8.74 -24.80 23.54
CA GLU A 703 -10.14 -24.42 23.65
C GLU A 703 -10.42 -22.95 23.32
N PHE A 704 -9.38 -22.15 23.03
CA PHE A 704 -9.55 -20.71 22.73
C PHE A 704 -10.52 -20.46 21.56
N ASN A 705 -10.38 -21.23 20.48
CA ASN A 705 -11.28 -21.10 19.33
C ASN A 705 -12.71 -21.51 19.68
N LEU A 706 -12.88 -22.55 20.50
CA LEU A 706 -14.20 -22.99 20.98
C LEU A 706 -14.87 -21.89 21.81
N MET A 707 -14.14 -21.22 22.67
CA MET A 707 -14.63 -20.13 23.52
C MET A 707 -15.17 -18.95 22.69
N ILE A 708 -14.57 -18.65 21.53
CA ILE A 708 -14.92 -17.48 20.72
C ILE A 708 -15.85 -17.79 19.54
N SER A 709 -15.72 -18.98 18.91
CA SER A 709 -16.39 -19.28 17.65
C SER A 709 -17.21 -20.57 17.62
N HIS A 710 -17.38 -21.25 18.74
CA HIS A 710 -18.06 -22.56 18.86
C HIS A 710 -17.47 -23.69 18.03
N THR A 711 -16.33 -23.49 17.38
CA THR A 711 -15.69 -24.52 16.58
C THR A 711 -14.19 -24.58 16.85
N TYR A 712 -13.67 -25.79 16.99
CA TYR A 712 -12.22 -25.99 17.16
C TYR A 712 -11.38 -25.56 15.95
N LYS A 713 -11.99 -25.48 14.76
CA LYS A 713 -11.29 -25.27 13.49
C LYS A 713 -11.25 -23.83 12.98
N ASN A 714 -11.87 -22.87 13.65
CA ASN A 714 -11.94 -21.51 13.12
C ASN A 714 -10.69 -20.70 13.45
N THR A 715 -9.76 -20.61 12.47
CA THR A 715 -8.53 -19.83 12.59
C THR A 715 -8.76 -18.31 12.65
N ASN A 716 -9.94 -17.82 12.31
CA ASN A 716 -10.30 -16.40 12.32
C ASN A 716 -10.69 -15.87 13.71
N SER A 717 -10.70 -16.70 14.74
CA SER A 717 -11.05 -16.31 16.12
C SER A 717 -9.94 -15.44 16.78
N ARG A 718 -8.69 -15.55 16.35
CA ARG A 718 -7.53 -14.84 16.94
C ARG A 718 -7.30 -13.47 16.30
N THR A 719 -8.34 -12.63 16.27
CA THR A 719 -8.24 -11.26 15.77
C THR A 719 -7.95 -10.27 16.89
N ASN A 720 -7.28 -9.16 16.59
CA ASN A 720 -7.05 -8.10 17.58
C ASN A 720 -8.37 -7.62 18.23
N GLN A 721 -9.46 -7.58 17.47
CA GLN A 721 -10.78 -7.17 17.99
C GLN A 721 -11.28 -8.11 19.08
N ASN A 722 -11.10 -9.42 18.91
CA ASN A 722 -11.51 -10.40 19.91
C ASN A 722 -10.65 -10.28 21.17
N PHE A 723 -9.35 -10.00 21.02
CA PHE A 723 -8.48 -9.75 22.18
C PHE A 723 -8.87 -8.47 22.94
N TYR A 724 -9.31 -7.41 22.25
CA TYR A 724 -9.79 -6.20 22.94
C TYR A 724 -11.10 -6.48 23.73
N LEU A 725 -12.03 -7.23 23.15
CA LEU A 725 -13.26 -7.62 23.84
C LEU A 725 -12.95 -8.52 25.05
N LEU A 726 -12.08 -9.52 24.89
CA LEU A 726 -11.63 -10.38 26.00
C LEU A 726 -10.92 -9.57 27.08
N TRP A 727 -10.11 -8.58 26.71
CA TRP A 727 -9.47 -7.69 27.67
C TRP A 727 -10.51 -6.95 28.53
N LEU A 728 -11.54 -6.37 27.92
CA LEU A 728 -12.62 -5.70 28.63
C LEU A 728 -13.35 -6.62 29.57
N ILE A 729 -13.59 -7.88 29.19
CA ILE A 729 -14.27 -8.88 30.01
C ILE A 729 -13.41 -9.30 31.21
N LEU A 730 -12.14 -9.64 30.96
CA LEU A 730 -11.30 -10.32 31.95
C LEU A 730 -10.49 -9.39 32.85
N LYS A 731 -10.38 -8.10 32.52
CA LYS A 731 -9.57 -7.16 33.31
C LYS A 731 -9.95 -7.05 34.79
N ASN A 732 -11.24 -7.14 35.09
CA ASN A 732 -11.75 -7.00 36.44
C ASN A 732 -11.96 -8.33 37.18
N ILE A 733 -11.67 -9.47 36.56
CA ILE A 733 -11.84 -10.80 37.16
C ILE A 733 -10.48 -11.24 37.71
N SER A 734 -10.40 -11.55 39.01
CA SER A 734 -9.16 -12.09 39.60
C SER A 734 -8.90 -13.52 39.13
N LEU A 735 -7.62 -13.94 39.13
CA LEU A 735 -7.24 -15.31 38.79
C LEU A 735 -7.88 -16.34 39.73
N GLU A 736 -8.02 -16.02 41.01
CA GLU A 736 -8.62 -16.88 41.99
C GLU A 736 -10.09 -17.15 41.67
N ARG A 737 -10.88 -16.08 41.43
CA ARG A 737 -12.28 -16.21 41.02
C ARG A 737 -12.42 -17.00 39.71
N LEU A 738 -11.51 -16.76 38.75
CA LEU A 738 -11.53 -17.42 37.47
C LEU A 738 -11.24 -18.91 37.58
N MET A 739 -10.36 -19.34 38.51
CA MET A 739 -10.12 -20.75 38.80
C MET A 739 -11.33 -21.45 39.38
N VAL A 740 -12.06 -20.78 40.27
CA VAL A 740 -13.26 -21.31 40.92
C VAL A 740 -14.47 -21.37 39.97
N GLU A 741 -14.67 -20.33 39.18
CA GLU A 741 -15.85 -20.19 38.30
C GLU A 741 -15.53 -20.49 36.81
N LYS A 742 -14.47 -21.23 36.51
CA LYS A 742 -13.96 -21.44 35.16
C LYS A 742 -15.02 -21.75 34.11
N GLU A 743 -15.82 -22.80 34.35
CA GLU A 743 -16.85 -23.24 33.40
C GLU A 743 -17.96 -22.21 33.21
N SER A 744 -18.38 -21.58 34.31
CA SER A 744 -19.42 -20.55 34.27
C SER A 744 -18.96 -19.33 33.44
N ILE A 745 -17.75 -18.86 33.69
CA ILE A 745 -17.16 -17.71 32.97
C ILE A 745 -16.90 -18.08 31.50
N PHE A 746 -16.36 -19.26 31.21
CA PHE A 746 -16.17 -19.76 29.83
C PHE A 746 -17.49 -19.74 29.06
N ASN A 747 -18.54 -20.32 29.60
CA ASN A 747 -19.86 -20.37 28.98
C ASN A 747 -20.49 -18.97 28.79
N ARG A 748 -20.27 -18.04 29.73
CA ARG A 748 -20.72 -16.64 29.59
C ARG A 748 -19.98 -15.92 28.46
N ILE A 749 -18.66 -16.05 28.36
CA ILE A 749 -17.85 -15.49 27.29
C ILE A 749 -18.34 -16.03 25.94
N GLN A 750 -18.51 -17.34 25.84
CA GLN A 750 -19.01 -18.00 24.65
C GLN A 750 -20.37 -17.45 24.20
N LYS A 751 -21.32 -17.31 25.10
CA LYS A 751 -22.63 -16.71 24.81
C LYS A 751 -22.53 -15.25 24.33
N ILE A 752 -21.59 -14.47 24.87
CA ILE A 752 -21.35 -13.11 24.42
C ILE A 752 -20.81 -13.09 22.99
N PHE A 753 -19.80 -13.90 22.68
CA PHE A 753 -19.21 -13.94 21.35
C PHE A 753 -20.18 -14.43 20.28
N ILE A 754 -21.15 -15.32 20.64
CA ILE A 754 -22.25 -15.69 19.74
C ILE A 754 -23.12 -14.46 19.44
N LYS A 755 -23.52 -13.74 20.49
CA LYS A 755 -24.34 -12.53 20.31
C LYS A 755 -23.63 -11.46 19.52
N CYS A 756 -22.29 -11.36 19.64
CA CYS A 756 -21.49 -10.43 18.85
C CYS A 756 -21.51 -10.69 17.34
N GLN A 757 -21.96 -11.87 16.88
CA GLN A 757 -21.98 -12.24 15.47
C GLN A 757 -23.32 -12.01 14.76
N ASN A 758 -24.42 -11.75 15.51
CA ASN A 758 -25.75 -11.52 14.97
C ASN A 758 -26.45 -10.39 15.74
N VAL A 759 -26.14 -9.16 15.39
CA VAL A 759 -26.69 -7.95 16.04
C VAL A 759 -27.37 -7.08 15.00
N ALA A 760 -28.62 -6.65 15.27
CA ALA A 760 -29.28 -5.65 14.45
C ALA A 760 -28.58 -4.29 14.61
N GLU A 761 -28.33 -3.58 13.50
CA GLU A 761 -27.59 -2.31 13.53
C GLU A 761 -28.38 -1.19 14.22
N ASP A 762 -29.71 -1.22 14.12
CA ASP A 762 -30.61 -0.16 14.61
C ASP A 762 -30.89 -0.21 16.13
N ASP A 763 -30.63 -1.35 16.78
CA ASP A 763 -30.97 -1.56 18.22
C ASP A 763 -29.73 -1.71 19.12
N PHE A 764 -28.53 -1.39 18.64
CA PHE A 764 -27.30 -1.64 19.39
C PHE A 764 -26.92 -0.45 20.30
N ASP A 765 -27.21 -0.60 21.60
CA ASP A 765 -26.68 0.30 22.62
C ASP A 765 -25.28 -0.14 23.08
N VAL A 766 -24.27 0.66 22.71
CA VAL A 766 -22.87 0.43 23.07
C VAL A 766 -22.65 0.46 24.57
N GLU A 767 -23.27 1.39 25.29
CA GLU A 767 -23.05 1.57 26.73
C GLU A 767 -23.60 0.37 27.51
N SER A 768 -24.83 -0.04 27.21
CA SER A 768 -25.45 -1.22 27.79
C SER A 768 -24.64 -2.49 27.51
N PHE A 769 -24.15 -2.64 26.27
CA PHE A 769 -23.29 -3.77 25.92
C PHE A 769 -22.00 -3.79 26.74
N VAL A 770 -21.31 -2.66 26.83
CA VAL A 770 -20.04 -2.53 27.57
C VAL A 770 -20.29 -2.82 29.09
N GLN A 771 -21.33 -2.25 29.68
CA GLN A 771 -21.67 -2.53 31.08
C GLN A 771 -21.93 -4.03 31.30
N LYS A 772 -22.61 -4.67 30.37
CA LYS A 772 -22.92 -6.10 30.45
C LYS A 772 -21.69 -7.00 30.39
N ILE A 773 -20.72 -6.69 29.46
CA ILE A 773 -19.50 -7.49 29.37
C ILE A 773 -18.51 -7.24 30.51
N MET A 774 -18.58 -6.08 31.16
CA MET A 774 -17.75 -5.75 32.33
C MET A 774 -18.28 -6.29 33.67
N ARG A 775 -19.52 -6.80 33.72
CA ARG A 775 -20.16 -7.37 34.92
C ARG A 775 -20.09 -8.91 34.96
N ILE A 776 -19.35 -9.54 34.08
CA ILE A 776 -19.11 -10.98 34.07
C ILE A 776 -18.25 -11.34 35.27
#